data_08b0a138ab36255e3da098bad58858f0
#
_entry.id   08b0a138ab36255e3da098bad58858f0
#
_cell.length_a   1.000
_cell.length_b   1.000
_cell.length_c   1.000
_cell.angle_alpha   90.00
_cell.angle_beta   90.00
_cell.angle_gamma   90.00
#
_symmetry.space_group_name_H-M   'P 1'
#
loop_
_entity.id
_entity.type
_entity.pdbx_description
1 polymer ?
#
loop_
_entity_poly.entity_id
_entity_poly.type
_entity_poly.pdbx_seq_one_letter_code
_entity_poly.pdbx_strand_id
1 'polypeptide(L)'
;MILSGIAILAWLAGRSALRGEPDAERPSVIFITIDTLRADHLGCYGYANIQTPNIDALARAGARFTHTYTPVPVTLPAHSAIFTGSFPMATGMHDFSGNKLPARAITLATALRDKGYTTAAFIGSAVLDSRFGLNQGFDTYFDHFEFSRLDEAHLDEMERRGDQVVDEALNWLKLGPRRPFLLWVHLYDPHDPYKPPEPYASRYRSHPYDGEIAFADAQVGRLFAFLKENNLYDRSVIVLTGDHGEGLGEHGERTHGFFIYDSTLHVPLLMKLPGAVPQVVDDEVSLVDVMPTVLQALSIPIPVTVQGRSLLALVLGRPAGGSSNLYAESYLPLLHFRWSQLRSLRSRGMKYIDAPRPEIYDTRTDPKELKNLYSTRQSLAHEMHDRLFTQVRRFTPSGGGQAEKELTDPALLERLRSLGYVAVSAGTFAEVGGKPLPDPKDRIQVYELVSQAMADGQHGRYQESLAKLREAEKTEPDSLSIRYLMALDYHRMKDFPRAIEHFRSTLQLDPKFSLAAYYLGVAQLETGDLSGAQTSFLNVLELDPTNFSAAYNLGAICTRQKRVEEAIQWFQRAVNILPDYADAHEALGELYLYLHRTDDAVRELERAVAIAPEMHKAHFHLGRAYQALGRTADAERESKFAQKP
;
A
#
# COMPACT_ATOMS: atom_id res chain seq x y z
N MET A 1 -30.48 -36.20 56.45
CA MET A 1 -29.56 -35.08 56.68
C MET A 1 -28.10 -35.37 56.21
N ILE A 2 -27.81 -36.36 55.41
CA ILE A 2 -26.44 -36.71 54.98
C ILE A 2 -26.23 -36.44 53.45
N LEU A 3 -27.30 -36.24 52.68
CA LEU A 3 -27.21 -35.99 51.22
C LEU A 3 -27.01 -34.52 50.84
N SER A 4 -27.17 -33.55 51.75
CA SER A 4 -26.98 -32.11 51.48
C SER A 4 -25.53 -31.63 51.65
N GLY A 5 -24.66 -32.39 52.30
CA GLY A 5 -23.26 -32.02 52.56
C GLY A 5 -22.32 -32.31 51.36
N ILE A 6 -22.65 -33.33 50.56
CA ILE A 6 -21.79 -33.76 49.45
C ILE A 6 -21.94 -32.81 48.23
N ALA A 7 -23.13 -32.25 48.03
CA ALA A 7 -23.37 -31.30 46.95
C ALA A 7 -22.68 -29.92 47.17
N ILE A 8 -22.53 -29.49 48.44
CA ILE A 8 -21.86 -28.23 48.79
C ILE A 8 -20.33 -28.39 48.71
N LEU A 9 -19.79 -29.56 49.05
CA LEU A 9 -18.36 -29.85 48.88
C LEU A 9 -17.94 -30.00 47.40
N ALA A 10 -18.79 -30.56 46.58
CA ALA A 10 -18.55 -30.62 45.12
C ALA A 10 -18.65 -29.23 44.45
N TRP A 11 -19.53 -28.33 44.94
CA TRP A 11 -19.65 -26.97 44.45
C TRP A 11 -18.48 -26.08 44.94
N LEU A 12 -17.95 -26.28 46.14
CA LEU A 12 -16.75 -25.60 46.65
C LEU A 12 -15.46 -26.14 46.04
N ALA A 13 -15.37 -27.43 45.70
CA ALA A 13 -14.24 -27.99 44.96
C ALA A 13 -14.21 -27.52 43.48
N GLY A 14 -15.37 -27.34 42.85
CA GLY A 14 -15.47 -26.77 41.50
C GLY A 14 -15.09 -25.28 41.43
N ARG A 15 -15.20 -24.52 42.54
CA ARG A 15 -14.75 -23.12 42.62
C ARG A 15 -13.27 -22.97 42.95
N SER A 16 -12.61 -23.98 43.53
CA SER A 16 -11.17 -23.96 43.79
C SER A 16 -10.32 -24.22 42.54
N ALA A 17 -10.90 -24.84 41.49
CA ALA A 17 -10.25 -25.04 40.20
C ALA A 17 -10.28 -23.80 39.29
N LEU A 18 -10.91 -22.68 39.73
CA LEU A 18 -10.93 -21.39 39.04
C LEU A 18 -10.01 -20.33 39.68
N ARG A 19 -9.18 -20.73 40.64
CA ARG A 19 -8.09 -19.86 41.14
C ARG A 19 -6.87 -20.10 40.25
N GLY A 20 -6.54 -19.08 39.47
CA GLY A 20 -5.53 -18.92 38.50
C GLY A 20 -4.26 -19.76 38.69
N GLU A 21 -3.90 -20.48 37.64
CA GLU A 21 -2.49 -20.69 37.39
C GLU A 21 -1.80 -19.32 37.32
N PRO A 22 -0.64 -19.14 37.96
CA PRO A 22 0.08 -17.88 37.90
C PRO A 22 0.51 -17.65 36.43
N ASP A 23 0.05 -16.54 35.83
CA ASP A 23 0.50 -15.94 34.61
C ASP A 23 1.03 -16.92 33.53
N ALA A 24 0.15 -17.68 32.92
CA ALA A 24 0.47 -18.24 31.60
C ALA A 24 0.75 -17.04 30.69
N GLU A 25 2.03 -16.82 30.39
CA GLU A 25 2.50 -15.73 29.55
C GLU A 25 1.68 -15.74 28.25
N ARG A 26 0.97 -14.65 27.95
CA ARG A 26 0.13 -14.56 26.75
C ARG A 26 0.95 -14.90 25.50
N PRO A 27 0.41 -15.67 24.55
CA PRO A 27 1.12 -16.00 23.33
C PRO A 27 1.56 -14.74 22.58
N SER A 28 2.78 -14.73 22.06
CA SER A 28 3.19 -13.76 21.03
C SER A 28 2.47 -14.03 19.71
N VAL A 29 2.40 -13.04 18.85
CA VAL A 29 1.76 -13.13 17.52
C VAL A 29 2.83 -12.95 16.46
N ILE A 30 2.95 -13.92 15.57
CA ILE A 30 3.79 -13.86 14.36
C ILE A 30 2.83 -13.73 13.19
N PHE A 31 2.84 -12.59 12.53
CA PHE A 31 1.98 -12.29 11.39
C PHE A 31 2.84 -12.18 10.14
N ILE A 32 2.57 -13.00 9.14
CA ILE A 32 3.31 -13.04 7.87
C ILE A 32 2.33 -12.76 6.75
N THR A 33 2.60 -11.73 5.96
CA THR A 33 1.91 -11.46 4.71
C THR A 33 2.88 -11.60 3.56
N ILE A 34 2.44 -12.23 2.48
CA ILE A 34 3.21 -12.43 1.25
C ILE A 34 2.41 -11.78 0.13
N ASP A 35 3.00 -10.78 -0.52
CA ASP A 35 2.36 -9.98 -1.57
C ASP A 35 1.99 -10.86 -2.77
N THR A 36 0.86 -10.58 -3.39
CA THR A 36 0.33 -11.26 -4.59
C THR A 36 0.27 -12.80 -4.52
N LEU A 37 0.29 -13.41 -3.33
CA LEU A 37 0.37 -14.86 -3.18
C LEU A 37 -0.96 -15.56 -3.47
N ARG A 38 -1.03 -16.28 -4.57
CA ARG A 38 -2.18 -17.14 -4.93
C ARG A 38 -2.20 -18.43 -4.12
N ALA A 39 -3.38 -18.81 -3.63
CA ALA A 39 -3.57 -20.08 -2.93
C ALA A 39 -3.27 -21.27 -3.85
N ASP A 40 -3.75 -21.25 -5.10
CA ASP A 40 -3.60 -22.34 -6.08
C ASP A 40 -2.17 -22.49 -6.63
N HIS A 41 -1.20 -21.68 -6.19
CA HIS A 41 0.23 -21.82 -6.46
C HIS A 41 1.04 -22.37 -5.27
N LEU A 42 0.38 -22.95 -4.25
CA LEU A 42 1.04 -23.58 -3.10
C LEU A 42 0.85 -25.10 -3.05
N GLY A 43 1.89 -25.82 -2.61
CA GLY A 43 1.85 -27.28 -2.46
C GLY A 43 0.73 -27.75 -1.54
N CYS A 44 0.53 -27.09 -0.40
CA CYS A 44 -0.55 -27.43 0.55
C CYS A 44 -1.97 -27.16 0.01
N TYR A 45 -2.12 -26.42 -1.10
CA TYR A 45 -3.38 -26.24 -1.82
C TYR A 45 -3.48 -27.12 -3.08
N GLY A 46 -2.50 -28.00 -3.32
CA GLY A 46 -2.56 -29.00 -4.38
C GLY A 46 -1.75 -28.67 -5.64
N TYR A 47 -0.98 -27.59 -5.67
CA TYR A 47 -0.12 -27.26 -6.80
C TYR A 47 1.15 -28.11 -6.80
N ALA A 48 1.27 -28.99 -7.80
CA ALA A 48 2.34 -29.97 -7.85
C ALA A 48 3.67 -29.43 -8.41
N ASN A 49 3.66 -28.28 -9.08
CA ASN A 49 4.82 -27.77 -9.82
C ASN A 49 5.77 -26.91 -8.98
N ILE A 50 5.48 -26.73 -7.69
CA ILE A 50 6.27 -25.92 -6.77
C ILE A 50 6.69 -26.72 -5.53
N GLN A 51 7.75 -26.26 -4.87
CA GLN A 51 8.17 -26.75 -3.57
C GLN A 51 8.08 -25.64 -2.54
N THR A 52 7.11 -25.73 -1.62
CA THR A 52 6.88 -24.79 -0.51
C THR A 52 6.90 -25.51 0.84
N PRO A 53 8.01 -26.21 1.19
CA PRO A 53 8.06 -27.12 2.32
C PRO A 53 7.78 -26.45 3.67
N ASN A 54 8.12 -25.18 3.84
CA ASN A 54 7.97 -24.44 5.10
C ASN A 54 6.52 -23.96 5.31
N ILE A 55 5.90 -23.43 4.26
CA ILE A 55 4.47 -23.07 4.25
C ILE A 55 3.62 -24.33 4.39
N ASP A 56 3.96 -25.39 3.68
CA ASP A 56 3.27 -26.68 3.78
C ASP A 56 3.39 -27.29 5.18
N ALA A 57 4.53 -27.11 5.86
CA ALA A 57 4.71 -27.55 7.25
C ALA A 57 3.81 -26.77 8.22
N LEU A 58 3.65 -25.45 8.02
CA LEU A 58 2.71 -24.63 8.80
C LEU A 58 1.26 -25.11 8.57
N ALA A 59 0.89 -25.38 7.31
CA ALA A 59 -0.43 -25.90 6.96
C ALA A 59 -0.74 -27.25 7.65
N ARG A 60 0.28 -28.12 7.81
CA ARG A 60 0.14 -29.38 8.55
C ARG A 60 0.11 -29.21 10.07
N ALA A 61 0.61 -28.08 10.59
CA ALA A 61 0.69 -27.80 12.02
C ALA A 61 -0.46 -26.92 12.56
N GLY A 62 -1.28 -26.33 11.67
CA GLY A 62 -2.35 -25.40 12.03
C GLY A 62 -3.64 -25.64 11.26
N ALA A 63 -4.52 -24.65 11.28
CA ALA A 63 -5.71 -24.61 10.45
C ALA A 63 -5.36 -24.04 9.07
N ARG A 64 -5.73 -24.77 8.01
CA ARG A 64 -5.64 -24.35 6.61
C ARG A 64 -7.04 -24.10 6.08
N PHE A 65 -7.29 -22.84 5.69
CA PHE A 65 -8.56 -22.44 5.07
C PHE A 65 -8.47 -22.65 3.56
N THR A 66 -9.42 -23.40 3.00
CA THR A 66 -9.41 -23.73 1.55
C THR A 66 -9.99 -22.60 0.71
N HIS A 67 -10.83 -21.72 1.29
CA HIS A 67 -11.58 -20.70 0.60
C HIS A 67 -11.50 -19.36 1.34
N THR A 68 -10.35 -18.69 1.22
CA THR A 68 -10.13 -17.35 1.79
C THR A 68 -10.06 -16.30 0.69
N TYR A 69 -10.75 -15.18 0.90
CA TYR A 69 -10.82 -14.12 -0.10
C TYR A 69 -10.44 -12.77 0.49
N THR A 70 -9.60 -12.02 -0.26
CA THR A 70 -9.34 -10.62 0.04
C THR A 70 -10.54 -9.75 -0.34
N PRO A 71 -10.83 -8.66 0.39
CA PRO A 71 -11.88 -7.72 0.00
C PRO A 71 -11.46 -6.75 -1.11
N VAL A 72 -10.17 -6.69 -1.46
CA VAL A 72 -9.64 -5.80 -2.49
C VAL A 72 -8.29 -6.31 -2.99
N PRO A 73 -8.05 -6.40 -4.32
CA PRO A 73 -6.81 -6.94 -4.87
C PRO A 73 -5.72 -5.86 -5.04
N VAL A 74 -5.45 -5.08 -3.99
CA VAL A 74 -4.44 -4.01 -3.96
C VAL A 74 -3.80 -3.95 -2.57
N THR A 75 -2.49 -3.90 -2.50
CA THR A 75 -1.67 -4.11 -1.29
C THR A 75 -2.06 -3.25 -0.10
N LEU A 76 -2.07 -1.91 -0.22
CA LEU A 76 -2.37 -1.02 0.92
C LEU A 76 -3.82 -1.15 1.42
N PRO A 77 -4.86 -1.14 0.57
CA PRO A 77 -6.23 -1.38 1.00
C PRO A 77 -6.44 -2.78 1.61
N ALA A 78 -5.81 -3.82 1.04
CA ALA A 78 -5.90 -5.19 1.57
C ALA A 78 -5.31 -5.28 2.99
N HIS A 79 -4.11 -4.75 3.21
CA HIS A 79 -3.50 -4.70 4.54
C HIS A 79 -4.29 -3.82 5.51
N SER A 80 -4.85 -2.70 5.03
CA SER A 80 -5.76 -1.88 5.84
C SER A 80 -6.98 -2.70 6.31
N ALA A 81 -7.56 -3.51 5.43
CA ALA A 81 -8.68 -4.38 5.78
C ALA A 81 -8.27 -5.50 6.75
N ILE A 82 -7.11 -6.14 6.55
CA ILE A 82 -6.55 -7.18 7.43
C ILE A 82 -6.33 -6.63 8.84
N PHE A 83 -5.63 -5.50 8.97
CA PHE A 83 -5.21 -4.95 10.25
C PHE A 83 -6.32 -4.21 11.00
N THR A 84 -7.36 -3.73 10.33
CA THR A 84 -8.52 -3.09 10.99
C THR A 84 -9.71 -4.03 11.16
N GLY A 85 -9.73 -5.18 10.50
CA GLY A 85 -10.89 -6.07 10.44
C GLY A 85 -12.12 -5.40 9.81
N SER A 86 -11.91 -4.42 8.91
CA SER A 86 -12.96 -3.59 8.32
C SER A 86 -12.85 -3.56 6.80
N PHE A 87 -14.00 -3.49 6.12
CA PHE A 87 -14.02 -3.39 4.65
C PHE A 87 -13.56 -2.01 4.15
N PRO A 88 -13.07 -1.89 2.90
CA PRO A 88 -12.58 -0.64 2.32
C PRO A 88 -13.60 0.51 2.41
N MET A 89 -14.90 0.24 2.24
CA MET A 89 -15.96 1.25 2.35
C MET A 89 -16.08 1.90 3.74
N ALA A 90 -15.58 1.26 4.78
CA ALA A 90 -15.59 1.81 6.13
C ALA A 90 -14.36 2.67 6.43
N THR A 91 -13.22 2.32 5.88
CA THR A 91 -11.95 3.02 6.07
C THR A 91 -11.72 4.13 5.05
N GLY A 92 -12.36 4.03 3.88
CA GLY A 92 -12.12 4.88 2.70
C GLY A 92 -10.90 4.45 1.90
N MET A 93 -10.25 3.33 2.27
CA MET A 93 -9.07 2.79 1.59
C MET A 93 -9.50 1.89 0.44
N HIS A 94 -9.87 2.48 -0.70
CA HIS A 94 -10.35 1.77 -1.90
C HIS A 94 -9.22 1.45 -2.88
N ASP A 95 -8.16 2.26 -2.85
CA ASP A 95 -7.05 2.23 -3.77
C ASP A 95 -5.85 2.95 -3.13
N PHE A 96 -4.73 2.97 -3.84
CA PHE A 96 -3.52 3.67 -3.46
C PHE A 96 -3.47 5.10 -4.06
N SER A 97 -4.52 5.89 -3.87
CA SER A 97 -4.64 7.24 -4.47
C SER A 97 -3.98 8.35 -3.64
N GLY A 98 -2.89 8.06 -2.92
CA GLY A 98 -2.28 9.00 -1.99
C GLY A 98 -3.09 9.20 -0.71
N ASN A 99 -3.98 8.26 -0.42
CA ASN A 99 -4.79 8.24 0.79
C ASN A 99 -4.02 7.57 1.93
N LYS A 100 -4.34 7.97 3.16
CA LYS A 100 -3.78 7.42 4.39
C LYS A 100 -4.87 6.78 5.23
N LEU A 101 -4.54 5.67 5.89
CA LEU A 101 -5.43 5.07 6.88
C LEU A 101 -5.72 6.10 8.00
N PRO A 102 -6.99 6.43 8.28
CA PRO A 102 -7.33 7.45 9.26
C PRO A 102 -6.71 7.18 10.63
N ALA A 103 -6.19 8.21 11.29
CA ALA A 103 -5.56 8.10 12.62
C ALA A 103 -6.51 7.55 13.70
N ARG A 104 -7.83 7.65 13.48
CA ARG A 104 -8.87 7.06 14.34
C ARG A 104 -9.07 5.55 14.15
N ALA A 105 -8.45 4.95 13.12
CA ALA A 105 -8.59 3.52 12.86
C ALA A 105 -7.89 2.71 13.96
N ILE A 106 -8.61 1.74 14.51
CA ILE A 106 -8.03 0.80 15.49
C ILE A 106 -7.45 -0.36 14.70
N THR A 107 -6.12 -0.47 14.70
CA THR A 107 -5.41 -1.59 14.07
C THR A 107 -5.20 -2.74 15.05
N LEU A 108 -4.88 -3.93 14.54
CA LEU A 108 -4.44 -5.06 15.35
C LEU A 108 -3.25 -4.68 16.24
N ALA A 109 -2.28 -3.93 15.68
CA ALA A 109 -1.11 -3.48 16.44
C ALA A 109 -1.50 -2.53 17.59
N THR A 110 -2.39 -1.55 17.33
CA THR A 110 -2.92 -0.65 18.38
C THR A 110 -3.61 -1.47 19.48
N ALA A 111 -4.51 -2.39 19.10
CA ALA A 111 -5.25 -3.20 20.06
C ALA A 111 -4.34 -4.09 20.93
N LEU A 112 -3.25 -4.62 20.35
CA LEU A 112 -2.28 -5.44 21.08
C LEU A 112 -1.35 -4.60 21.93
N ARG A 113 -0.84 -3.46 21.45
CA ARG A 113 -0.01 -2.53 22.21
C ARG A 113 -0.73 -2.04 23.47
N ASP A 114 -2.00 -1.70 23.35
CA ASP A 114 -2.85 -1.29 24.50
C ASP A 114 -3.02 -2.41 25.54
N LYS A 115 -2.70 -3.65 25.20
CA LYS A 115 -2.68 -4.82 26.08
C LYS A 115 -1.28 -5.23 26.54
N GLY A 116 -0.29 -4.36 26.30
CA GLY A 116 1.09 -4.53 26.77
C GLY A 116 1.97 -5.40 25.87
N TYR A 117 1.59 -5.63 24.62
CA TYR A 117 2.47 -6.25 23.62
C TYR A 117 3.52 -5.25 23.14
N THR A 118 4.75 -5.71 22.98
CA THR A 118 5.75 -5.01 22.17
C THR A 118 5.43 -5.28 20.69
N THR A 119 5.46 -4.27 19.85
CA THR A 119 4.96 -4.39 18.48
C THR A 119 6.02 -3.99 17.46
N ALA A 120 6.29 -4.85 16.48
CA ALA A 120 7.24 -4.58 15.42
C ALA A 120 6.72 -5.02 14.06
N ALA A 121 7.06 -4.25 13.02
CA ALA A 121 6.78 -4.54 11.63
C ALA A 121 8.04 -4.37 10.77
N PHE A 122 8.22 -5.27 9.80
CA PHE A 122 9.31 -5.28 8.82
C PHE A 122 8.70 -5.40 7.43
N ILE A 123 8.86 -4.36 6.61
CA ILE A 123 8.08 -4.13 5.39
C ILE A 123 8.95 -4.27 4.15
N GLY A 124 8.47 -5.05 3.17
CA GLY A 124 9.13 -5.26 1.88
C GLY A 124 8.69 -4.31 0.76
N SER A 125 7.60 -3.56 0.94
CA SER A 125 7.03 -2.71 -0.11
C SER A 125 6.86 -1.26 0.35
N ALA A 126 7.29 -0.31 -0.48
CA ALA A 126 7.14 1.13 -0.22
C ALA A 126 5.68 1.60 -0.14
N VAL A 127 4.73 0.86 -0.73
CA VAL A 127 3.29 1.19 -0.61
C VAL A 127 2.74 0.95 0.79
N LEU A 128 3.52 0.30 1.67
CA LEU A 128 3.21 0.11 3.08
C LEU A 128 4.05 1.01 4.01
N ASP A 129 4.76 2.00 3.45
CA ASP A 129 5.51 2.99 4.24
C ASP A 129 4.63 3.64 5.31
N SER A 130 5.23 4.04 6.43
CA SER A 130 4.56 4.65 7.59
C SER A 130 3.71 5.88 7.25
N ARG A 131 4.04 6.59 6.17
CA ARG A 131 3.26 7.70 5.63
C ARG A 131 1.81 7.33 5.30
N PHE A 132 1.55 6.07 4.96
CA PHE A 132 0.20 5.60 4.64
C PHE A 132 -0.61 5.13 5.85
N GLY A 133 -0.04 5.26 7.06
CA GLY A 133 -0.75 5.13 8.33
C GLY A 133 -0.92 3.71 8.87
N LEU A 134 -0.33 2.68 8.24
CA LEU A 134 -0.35 1.31 8.78
C LEU A 134 0.62 1.12 9.95
N ASN A 135 1.55 2.05 10.17
CA ASN A 135 2.46 2.06 11.32
C ASN A 135 1.75 2.30 12.67
N GLN A 136 0.46 2.65 12.66
CA GLN A 136 -0.32 2.92 13.86
C GLN A 136 -0.34 1.71 14.80
N GLY A 137 0.24 1.88 15.99
CA GLY A 137 0.30 0.86 17.03
C GLY A 137 1.59 0.04 17.04
N PHE A 138 2.51 0.25 16.11
CA PHE A 138 3.83 -0.37 16.14
C PHE A 138 4.85 0.49 16.90
N ASP A 139 5.63 -0.14 17.77
CA ASP A 139 6.75 0.48 18.49
C ASP A 139 7.99 0.54 17.60
N THR A 140 8.16 -0.45 16.72
CA THR A 140 9.18 -0.50 15.67
C THR A 140 8.47 -0.72 14.33
N TYR A 141 8.76 0.16 13.36
CA TYR A 141 8.24 0.03 11.99
C TYR A 141 9.41 0.23 11.03
N PHE A 142 9.89 -0.88 10.46
CA PHE A 142 11.05 -0.87 9.57
C PHE A 142 10.57 -0.76 8.12
N ASP A 143 10.50 0.45 7.63
CA ASP A 143 10.09 0.80 6.27
C ASP A 143 11.18 1.53 5.47
N HIS A 144 12.10 2.25 6.06
CA HIS A 144 13.29 2.96 5.55
C HIS A 144 13.50 2.88 4.02
N PHE A 145 12.53 3.37 3.22
CA PHE A 145 12.66 3.52 1.79
C PHE A 145 13.24 4.91 1.49
N GLU A 146 14.35 4.97 0.73
CA GLU A 146 14.99 6.24 0.39
C GLU A 146 14.25 6.93 -0.76
N PHE A 147 13.26 7.74 -0.41
CA PHE A 147 12.53 8.54 -1.40
C PHE A 147 13.28 9.81 -1.85
N SER A 148 14.36 10.20 -1.21
CA SER A 148 15.14 11.41 -1.52
C SER A 148 16.01 11.29 -2.77
N ARG A 149 16.39 10.07 -3.19
CA ARG A 149 17.15 9.78 -4.40
C ARG A 149 16.27 9.51 -5.62
N LEU A 150 15.09 10.02 -5.60
CA LEU A 150 14.02 9.71 -6.53
C LEU A 150 14.29 10.08 -8.00
N ASP A 151 15.27 10.92 -8.31
CA ASP A 151 15.60 11.31 -9.68
C ASP A 151 16.45 10.25 -10.43
N GLU A 152 17.14 9.37 -9.70
CA GLU A 152 18.04 8.35 -10.26
C GLU A 152 17.64 6.90 -9.92
N ALA A 153 16.74 6.70 -8.94
CA ALA A 153 16.44 5.36 -8.45
C ALA A 153 15.57 4.55 -9.40
N HIS A 154 16.05 3.40 -9.76
CA HIS A 154 15.26 2.34 -10.36
C HIS A 154 14.18 1.86 -9.38
N LEU A 155 13.09 1.29 -9.87
CA LEU A 155 11.99 0.73 -9.08
C LEU A 155 12.47 -0.29 -8.03
N ASP A 156 13.57 -0.96 -8.30
CA ASP A 156 14.23 -1.92 -7.40
C ASP A 156 14.60 -1.31 -6.01
N GLU A 157 14.63 0.04 -5.86
CA GLU A 157 14.88 0.72 -4.58
C GLU A 157 13.60 0.97 -3.75
N MET A 158 12.42 0.81 -4.37
CA MET A 158 11.11 0.92 -3.72
C MET A 158 10.65 -0.42 -3.13
N GLU A 159 11.45 -1.45 -3.29
CA GLU A 159 11.17 -2.82 -2.92
C GLU A 159 12.32 -3.37 -2.08
N ARG A 160 12.00 -4.16 -1.11
CA ARG A 160 13.00 -4.88 -0.30
C ARG A 160 12.74 -6.36 -0.42
N ARG A 161 13.75 -7.07 -0.91
CA ARG A 161 13.70 -8.52 -1.08
C ARG A 161 13.44 -9.23 0.25
N GLY A 162 12.72 -10.33 0.21
CA GLY A 162 12.29 -11.07 1.40
C GLY A 162 13.43 -11.53 2.32
N ASP A 163 14.63 -11.82 1.80
CA ASP A 163 15.80 -12.15 2.62
C ASP A 163 16.24 -10.96 3.49
N GLN A 164 16.25 -9.75 2.96
CA GLN A 164 16.59 -8.53 3.70
C GLN A 164 15.54 -8.21 4.77
N VAL A 165 14.25 -8.37 4.44
CA VAL A 165 13.16 -8.17 5.41
C VAL A 165 13.28 -9.15 6.58
N VAL A 166 13.54 -10.43 6.28
CA VAL A 166 13.69 -11.47 7.31
C VAL A 166 14.97 -11.28 8.11
N ASP A 167 16.07 -10.80 7.51
CA ASP A 167 17.29 -10.47 8.25
C ASP A 167 17.02 -9.42 9.33
N GLU A 168 16.31 -8.35 9.00
CA GLU A 168 15.96 -7.31 9.97
C GLU A 168 15.01 -7.81 11.06
N ALA A 169 14.00 -8.61 10.69
CA ALA A 169 13.12 -9.24 11.67
C ALA A 169 13.90 -10.18 12.63
N LEU A 170 14.84 -10.96 12.10
CA LEU A 170 15.70 -11.83 12.91
C LEU A 170 16.66 -11.02 13.79
N ASN A 171 17.21 -9.92 13.30
CA ASN A 171 18.04 -9.02 14.10
C ASN A 171 17.25 -8.45 15.28
N TRP A 172 16.03 -7.98 15.06
CA TRP A 172 15.14 -7.52 16.13
C TRP A 172 14.82 -8.63 17.15
N LEU A 173 14.52 -9.85 16.69
CA LEU A 173 14.27 -10.99 17.59
C LEU A 173 15.48 -11.35 18.42
N LYS A 174 16.72 -11.27 17.89
CA LYS A 174 17.98 -11.51 18.60
C LYS A 174 18.23 -10.50 19.73
N LEU A 175 17.69 -9.27 19.63
CA LEU A 175 17.74 -8.28 20.70
C LEU A 175 16.89 -8.67 21.92
N GLY A 176 16.09 -9.72 21.84
CA GLY A 176 15.28 -10.23 22.93
C GLY A 176 14.12 -9.30 23.31
N PRO A 177 13.18 -9.02 22.42
CA PRO A 177 12.07 -8.12 22.71
C PRO A 177 11.25 -8.61 23.90
N ARG A 178 10.68 -7.65 24.65
CA ARG A 178 9.79 -7.99 25.77
C ARG A 178 8.58 -8.78 25.28
N ARG A 179 8.24 -9.86 25.98
CA ARG A 179 7.06 -10.69 25.67
C ARG A 179 5.84 -10.24 26.49
N PRO A 180 4.61 -10.45 25.97
CA PRO A 180 4.32 -10.93 24.64
C PRO A 180 4.60 -9.85 23.57
N PHE A 181 4.80 -10.27 22.31
CA PHE A 181 5.02 -9.34 21.21
C PHE A 181 4.16 -9.67 19.98
N LEU A 182 3.90 -8.66 19.14
CA LEU A 182 3.44 -8.79 17.78
C LEU A 182 4.64 -8.54 16.85
N LEU A 183 4.91 -9.49 15.98
CA LEU A 183 5.87 -9.35 14.88
C LEU A 183 5.11 -9.49 13.56
N TRP A 184 5.08 -8.42 12.74
CA TRP A 184 4.61 -8.48 11.36
C TRP A 184 5.80 -8.49 10.41
N VAL A 185 5.81 -9.47 9.49
CA VAL A 185 6.80 -9.60 8.42
C VAL A 185 6.03 -9.61 7.11
N HIS A 186 6.28 -8.61 6.27
CA HIS A 186 5.70 -8.50 4.93
C HIS A 186 6.76 -8.81 3.89
N LEU A 187 6.57 -9.86 3.11
CA LEU A 187 7.42 -10.25 1.99
C LEU A 187 6.81 -9.72 0.70
N TYR A 188 7.61 -8.99 -0.08
CA TYR A 188 7.18 -8.44 -1.36
C TYR A 188 7.19 -9.50 -2.48
N ASP A 189 8.16 -10.42 -2.43
CA ASP A 189 8.18 -11.57 -3.34
C ASP A 189 6.99 -12.52 -3.04
N PRO A 190 6.21 -12.94 -4.05
CA PRO A 190 6.31 -12.74 -5.49
C PRO A 190 5.53 -11.51 -5.99
N HIS A 191 6.16 -10.59 -6.69
CA HIS A 191 5.50 -9.44 -7.31
C HIS A 191 6.13 -9.12 -8.69
N ASP A 192 5.33 -8.63 -9.65
CA ASP A 192 5.87 -8.17 -10.96
C ASP A 192 6.83 -6.96 -10.79
N PRO A 193 8.01 -7.00 -11.50
CA PRO A 193 8.54 -7.99 -12.40
C PRO A 193 9.21 -9.16 -11.66
N TYR A 194 8.80 -10.40 -11.98
CA TYR A 194 9.29 -11.59 -11.29
C TYR A 194 10.76 -11.86 -11.59
N LYS A 195 11.64 -11.58 -10.61
CA LYS A 195 13.10 -11.74 -10.69
C LYS A 195 13.64 -12.56 -9.51
N PRO A 196 13.25 -13.84 -9.38
CA PRO A 196 13.72 -14.66 -8.27
C PRO A 196 15.24 -14.76 -8.26
N PRO A 197 15.90 -14.73 -7.08
CA PRO A 197 17.34 -14.94 -7.00
C PRO A 197 17.74 -16.38 -7.30
N GLU A 198 19.03 -16.63 -7.60
CA GLU A 198 19.53 -18.00 -7.69
C GLU A 198 19.48 -18.71 -6.33
N PRO A 199 19.19 -20.01 -6.27
CA PRO A 199 19.00 -20.95 -7.39
C PRO A 199 17.57 -21.00 -7.95
N TYR A 200 16.65 -20.16 -7.49
CA TYR A 200 15.23 -20.18 -7.87
C TYR A 200 15.03 -19.71 -9.32
N ALA A 201 15.79 -18.71 -9.77
CA ALA A 201 15.76 -18.23 -11.15
C ALA A 201 16.04 -19.36 -12.17
N SER A 202 17.08 -20.17 -11.92
CA SER A 202 17.43 -21.31 -12.77
C SER A 202 16.40 -22.43 -12.69
N ARG A 203 15.89 -22.74 -11.47
CA ARG A 203 14.94 -23.83 -11.24
C ARG A 203 13.57 -23.56 -11.84
N TYR A 204 13.10 -22.32 -11.78
CA TYR A 204 11.76 -21.90 -12.20
C TYR A 204 11.79 -20.96 -13.41
N ARG A 205 12.78 -21.12 -14.31
CA ARG A 205 13.01 -20.23 -15.47
C ARG A 205 11.75 -19.99 -16.33
N SER A 206 10.89 -20.99 -16.51
CA SER A 206 9.65 -20.87 -17.29
C SER A 206 8.45 -20.33 -16.48
N HIS A 207 8.58 -20.26 -15.16
CA HIS A 207 7.53 -19.82 -14.24
C HIS A 207 8.18 -18.99 -13.13
N PRO A 208 8.68 -17.77 -13.43
CA PRO A 208 9.45 -16.96 -12.47
C PRO A 208 8.63 -16.55 -11.23
N TYR A 209 7.31 -16.39 -11.36
CA TYR A 209 6.39 -16.19 -10.24
C TYR A 209 6.48 -17.33 -9.21
N ASP A 210 6.47 -18.59 -9.66
CA ASP A 210 6.67 -19.75 -8.77
C ASP A 210 8.08 -19.75 -8.15
N GLY A 211 9.07 -19.22 -8.87
CA GLY A 211 10.43 -19.06 -8.36
C GLY A 211 10.50 -18.11 -7.17
N GLU A 212 9.77 -17.01 -7.22
CA GLU A 212 9.70 -16.07 -6.11
C GLU A 212 8.89 -16.60 -4.93
N ILE A 213 7.80 -17.35 -5.18
CA ILE A 213 7.09 -18.06 -4.10
C ILE A 213 8.03 -19.04 -3.39
N ALA A 214 8.81 -19.82 -4.14
CA ALA A 214 9.76 -20.77 -3.54
C ALA A 214 10.88 -20.06 -2.76
N PHE A 215 11.29 -18.86 -3.20
CA PHE A 215 12.22 -18.02 -2.46
C PHE A 215 11.58 -17.46 -1.18
N ALA A 216 10.35 -16.93 -1.25
CA ALA A 216 9.60 -16.47 -0.08
C ALA A 216 9.38 -17.61 0.94
N ASP A 217 9.05 -18.83 0.50
CA ASP A 217 8.96 -20.02 1.36
C ASP A 217 10.26 -20.29 2.12
N ALA A 218 11.41 -20.13 1.45
CA ALA A 218 12.70 -20.31 2.11
C ALA A 218 12.95 -19.24 3.18
N GLN A 219 12.51 -17.99 2.97
CA GLN A 219 12.62 -16.94 3.98
C GLN A 219 11.70 -17.20 5.18
N VAL A 220 10.47 -17.64 4.94
CA VAL A 220 9.55 -18.14 5.99
C VAL A 220 10.22 -19.28 6.78
N GLY A 221 10.93 -20.18 6.10
CA GLY A 221 11.69 -21.27 6.73
C GLY A 221 12.78 -20.77 7.68
N ARG A 222 13.53 -19.73 7.31
CA ARG A 222 14.55 -19.08 8.16
C ARG A 222 13.93 -18.51 9.45
N LEU A 223 12.80 -17.81 9.31
CA LEU A 223 12.07 -17.26 10.45
C LEU A 223 11.59 -18.40 11.37
N PHE A 224 10.97 -19.44 10.81
CA PHE A 224 10.47 -20.58 11.60
C PHE A 224 11.58 -21.38 12.27
N ALA A 225 12.75 -21.53 11.66
CA ALA A 225 13.92 -22.15 12.29
C ALA A 225 14.31 -21.40 13.56
N PHE A 226 14.46 -20.06 13.47
CA PHE A 226 14.77 -19.23 14.63
C PHE A 226 13.71 -19.36 15.73
N LEU A 227 12.41 -19.30 15.37
CA LEU A 227 11.32 -19.42 16.33
C LEU A 227 11.33 -20.78 17.04
N LYS A 228 11.66 -21.88 16.35
CA LYS A 228 11.76 -23.23 16.94
C LYS A 228 12.97 -23.34 17.87
N GLU A 229 14.14 -22.86 17.46
CA GLU A 229 15.37 -22.86 18.28
C GLU A 229 15.19 -22.07 19.58
N ASN A 230 14.35 -21.03 19.57
CA ASN A 230 14.09 -20.19 20.75
C ASN A 230 12.78 -20.54 21.49
N ASN A 231 12.17 -21.70 21.22
CA ASN A 231 10.92 -22.18 21.83
C ASN A 231 9.74 -21.19 21.68
N LEU A 232 9.70 -20.43 20.60
CA LEU A 232 8.65 -19.46 20.28
C LEU A 232 7.58 -20.04 19.37
N TYR A 233 7.96 -20.94 18.45
CA TYR A 233 7.09 -21.46 17.40
C TYR A 233 5.81 -22.10 17.95
N ASP A 234 5.91 -22.97 18.95
CA ASP A 234 4.76 -23.69 19.51
C ASP A 234 3.97 -22.87 20.54
N ARG A 235 4.57 -21.79 21.03
CA ARG A 235 3.97 -20.91 22.05
C ARG A 235 3.37 -19.64 21.45
N SER A 236 3.46 -19.43 20.14
CA SER A 236 2.95 -18.25 19.44
C SER A 236 1.70 -18.56 18.62
N VAL A 237 0.85 -17.55 18.46
CA VAL A 237 -0.15 -17.50 17.39
C VAL A 237 0.60 -17.15 16.12
N ILE A 238 0.52 -18.01 15.10
CA ILE A 238 1.16 -17.78 13.79
C ILE A 238 0.06 -17.64 12.75
N VAL A 239 0.07 -16.53 12.00
CA VAL A 239 -0.80 -16.26 10.86
C VAL A 239 0.07 -16.08 9.63
N LEU A 240 -0.24 -16.79 8.55
CA LEU A 240 0.36 -16.59 7.22
C LEU A 240 -0.77 -16.47 6.20
N THR A 241 -0.73 -15.41 5.39
CA THR A 241 -1.70 -15.17 4.32
C THR A 241 -1.06 -14.43 3.14
N GLY A 242 -1.64 -14.56 1.94
CA GLY A 242 -1.49 -13.55 0.89
C GLY A 242 -2.38 -12.37 1.22
N ASP A 243 -2.02 -11.18 0.79
CA ASP A 243 -2.90 -10.00 0.87
C ASP A 243 -3.88 -9.93 -0.30
N HIS A 244 -3.43 -10.31 -1.50
CA HIS A 244 -4.23 -10.57 -2.70
C HIS A 244 -3.50 -11.58 -3.61
N GLY A 245 -4.12 -11.94 -4.72
CA GLY A 245 -3.55 -12.81 -5.74
C GLY A 245 -2.96 -12.04 -6.92
N GLU A 246 -2.75 -12.76 -8.04
CA GLU A 246 -2.11 -12.25 -9.26
C GLU A 246 -2.84 -12.79 -10.49
N GLY A 247 -3.04 -11.94 -11.49
CA GLY A 247 -3.82 -12.29 -12.69
C GLY A 247 -3.15 -13.30 -13.60
N LEU A 248 -1.83 -13.19 -13.80
CA LEU A 248 -0.99 -14.07 -14.65
C LEU A 248 -1.55 -14.27 -16.07
N GLY A 249 -2.34 -13.32 -16.57
CA GLY A 249 -3.00 -13.33 -17.87
C GLY A 249 -4.41 -13.92 -17.89
N GLU A 250 -4.91 -14.44 -16.77
CA GLU A 250 -6.30 -14.89 -16.67
C GLU A 250 -7.25 -13.70 -16.85
N HIS A 251 -8.36 -13.89 -17.58
CA HIS A 251 -9.29 -12.82 -17.98
C HIS A 251 -8.65 -11.64 -18.72
N GLY A 252 -7.38 -11.76 -19.16
CA GLY A 252 -6.62 -10.70 -19.84
C GLY A 252 -5.84 -9.79 -18.89
N GLU A 253 -5.95 -9.96 -17.56
CA GLU A 253 -5.18 -9.21 -16.57
C GLU A 253 -3.85 -9.92 -16.28
N ARG A 254 -2.72 -9.24 -16.52
CA ARG A 254 -1.39 -9.81 -16.26
C ARG A 254 -0.98 -9.69 -14.81
N THR A 255 -1.30 -8.59 -14.18
CA THR A 255 -0.96 -8.26 -12.81
C THR A 255 -2.22 -8.34 -11.91
N HIS A 256 -2.51 -7.36 -11.12
CA HIS A 256 -3.63 -7.33 -10.18
C HIS A 256 -4.26 -5.93 -10.09
N GLY A 257 -5.35 -5.81 -9.35
CA GLY A 257 -5.99 -4.54 -9.02
C GLY A 257 -7.12 -4.14 -9.94
N PHE A 258 -7.16 -4.62 -11.17
CA PHE A 258 -8.15 -4.22 -12.16
C PHE A 258 -9.44 -5.05 -12.05
N PHE A 259 -9.34 -6.37 -12.09
CA PHE A 259 -10.46 -7.28 -11.92
C PHE A 259 -10.56 -7.85 -10.51
N ILE A 260 -11.72 -8.45 -10.24
CA ILE A 260 -12.04 -9.09 -8.96
C ILE A 260 -12.44 -10.56 -9.17
N TYR A 261 -11.71 -11.26 -10.07
CA TYR A 261 -11.83 -12.70 -10.23
C TYR A 261 -11.02 -13.45 -9.16
N ASP A 262 -11.24 -14.76 -9.03
CA ASP A 262 -10.57 -15.54 -7.99
C ASP A 262 -9.06 -15.61 -8.15
N SER A 263 -8.52 -15.40 -9.37
CA SER A 263 -7.07 -15.27 -9.59
C SER A 263 -6.44 -14.17 -8.73
N THR A 264 -7.15 -13.05 -8.52
CA THR A 264 -6.66 -11.92 -7.72
C THR A 264 -7.25 -11.87 -6.31
N LEU A 265 -8.34 -12.61 -6.02
CA LEU A 265 -9.01 -12.57 -4.72
C LEU A 265 -8.76 -13.78 -3.82
N HIS A 266 -8.54 -14.99 -4.39
CA HIS A 266 -8.39 -16.22 -3.62
C HIS A 266 -6.96 -16.40 -3.12
N VAL A 267 -6.75 -16.21 -1.82
CA VAL A 267 -5.46 -16.22 -1.14
C VAL A 267 -5.34 -17.36 -0.14
N PRO A 268 -4.15 -17.84 0.19
CA PRO A 268 -3.98 -18.78 1.29
C PRO A 268 -4.22 -18.10 2.64
N LEU A 269 -4.77 -18.84 3.60
CA LEU A 269 -4.80 -18.46 5.02
C LEU A 269 -4.45 -19.67 5.87
N LEU A 270 -3.36 -19.55 6.62
CA LEU A 270 -2.87 -20.55 7.57
C LEU A 270 -2.81 -19.94 8.96
N MET A 271 -3.41 -20.60 9.95
CA MET A 271 -3.42 -20.13 11.34
C MET A 271 -3.01 -21.25 12.29
N LYS A 272 -1.91 -21.05 13.02
CA LYS A 272 -1.48 -21.98 14.10
C LYS A 272 -1.70 -21.30 15.46
N LEU A 273 -2.44 -21.97 16.32
CA LEU A 273 -2.62 -21.55 17.72
C LEU A 273 -1.90 -22.53 18.67
N PRO A 274 -1.34 -22.06 19.80
CA PRO A 274 -0.75 -22.93 20.81
C PRO A 274 -1.73 -24.01 21.27
N GLY A 275 -1.34 -25.28 21.15
CA GLY A 275 -2.15 -26.42 21.61
C GLY A 275 -3.37 -26.77 20.76
N ALA A 276 -3.65 -26.04 19.66
CA ALA A 276 -4.74 -26.39 18.76
C ALA A 276 -4.36 -27.58 17.87
N VAL A 277 -5.35 -28.43 17.58
CA VAL A 277 -5.18 -29.55 16.64
C VAL A 277 -5.30 -29.03 15.21
N PRO A 278 -4.47 -29.50 14.27
CA PRO A 278 -4.54 -29.10 12.87
C PRO A 278 -5.91 -29.36 12.26
N GLN A 279 -6.40 -28.43 11.43
CA GLN A 279 -7.70 -28.49 10.77
C GLN A 279 -7.59 -28.15 9.28
N VAL A 280 -8.48 -28.73 8.47
CA VAL A 280 -8.80 -28.22 7.14
C VAL A 280 -10.18 -27.58 7.23
N VAL A 281 -10.25 -26.28 6.95
CA VAL A 281 -11.47 -25.49 7.05
C VAL A 281 -11.96 -25.18 5.65
N ASP A 282 -13.15 -25.67 5.32
CA ASP A 282 -13.76 -25.54 3.99
C ASP A 282 -14.80 -24.42 3.88
N ASP A 283 -14.95 -23.65 4.96
CA ASP A 283 -15.81 -22.47 4.98
C ASP A 283 -15.21 -21.32 4.17
N GLU A 284 -16.08 -20.61 3.44
CA GLU A 284 -15.72 -19.34 2.79
C GLU A 284 -15.51 -18.27 3.85
N VAL A 285 -14.30 -17.64 3.86
CA VAL A 285 -13.90 -16.61 4.82
C VAL A 285 -13.24 -15.42 4.13
N SER A 286 -13.22 -14.28 4.81
CA SER A 286 -12.59 -13.05 4.31
C SER A 286 -11.37 -12.67 5.16
N LEU A 287 -10.42 -11.96 4.58
CA LEU A 287 -9.25 -11.45 5.31
C LEU A 287 -9.63 -10.43 6.41
N VAL A 288 -10.78 -9.78 6.34
CA VAL A 288 -11.29 -8.94 7.44
C VAL A 288 -11.60 -9.75 8.72
N ASP A 289 -11.72 -11.07 8.60
CA ASP A 289 -12.00 -11.99 9.72
C ASP A 289 -10.73 -12.31 10.54
N VAL A 290 -9.54 -11.97 10.04
CA VAL A 290 -8.26 -12.34 10.66
C VAL A 290 -8.04 -11.58 11.97
N MET A 291 -8.18 -10.24 11.98
CA MET A 291 -8.00 -9.43 13.18
C MET A 291 -8.92 -9.88 14.34
N PRO A 292 -10.25 -10.00 14.18
CA PRO A 292 -11.10 -10.45 15.28
C PRO A 292 -10.80 -11.87 15.71
N THR A 293 -10.28 -12.73 14.84
CA THR A 293 -9.86 -14.09 15.19
C THR A 293 -8.64 -14.09 16.12
N VAL A 294 -7.62 -13.31 15.78
CA VAL A 294 -6.41 -13.15 16.59
C VAL A 294 -6.77 -12.56 17.96
N LEU A 295 -7.57 -11.48 18.00
CA LEU A 295 -7.98 -10.85 19.25
C LEU A 295 -8.75 -11.84 20.15
N GLN A 296 -9.70 -12.59 19.58
CA GLN A 296 -10.45 -13.58 20.35
C GLN A 296 -9.57 -14.73 20.83
N ALA A 297 -8.61 -15.22 20.03
CA ALA A 297 -7.66 -16.25 20.45
C ALA A 297 -6.81 -15.81 21.65
N LEU A 298 -6.54 -14.51 21.77
CA LEU A 298 -5.80 -13.89 22.87
C LEU A 298 -6.70 -13.43 24.03
N SER A 299 -8.01 -13.70 23.95
CA SER A 299 -9.01 -13.22 24.94
C SER A 299 -9.01 -11.69 25.08
N ILE A 300 -8.78 -10.98 23.97
CA ILE A 300 -8.83 -9.51 23.88
C ILE A 300 -10.19 -9.12 23.28
N PRO A 301 -10.89 -8.13 23.87
CA PRO A 301 -12.15 -7.65 23.32
C PRO A 301 -12.00 -7.15 21.87
N ILE A 302 -12.92 -7.56 20.99
CA ILE A 302 -12.97 -7.10 19.61
C ILE A 302 -13.56 -5.69 19.59
N PRO A 303 -12.90 -4.69 18.98
CA PRO A 303 -13.44 -3.35 18.84
C PRO A 303 -14.76 -3.33 18.07
N VAL A 304 -15.67 -2.43 18.45
CA VAL A 304 -17.01 -2.31 17.81
C VAL A 304 -16.96 -1.86 16.35
N THR A 305 -15.85 -1.28 15.93
CA THR A 305 -15.59 -0.86 14.54
C THR A 305 -15.26 -2.02 13.62
N VAL A 306 -14.87 -3.17 14.16
CA VAL A 306 -14.54 -4.39 13.40
C VAL A 306 -15.79 -4.94 12.73
N GLN A 307 -15.70 -5.23 11.45
CA GLN A 307 -16.80 -5.75 10.63
C GLN A 307 -16.65 -7.24 10.31
N GLY A 308 -15.41 -7.74 10.40
CA GLY A 308 -15.11 -9.17 10.29
C GLY A 308 -15.66 -9.98 11.46
N ARG A 309 -15.82 -11.27 11.25
CA ARG A 309 -16.21 -12.24 12.30
C ARG A 309 -15.00 -13.05 12.74
N SER A 310 -14.98 -13.47 13.99
CA SER A 310 -13.94 -14.38 14.44
C SER A 310 -14.12 -15.79 13.87
N LEU A 311 -13.03 -16.36 13.36
CA LEU A 311 -12.91 -17.72 12.86
C LEU A 311 -12.40 -18.70 13.92
N LEU A 312 -12.24 -18.27 15.19
CA LEU A 312 -11.63 -19.09 16.25
C LEU A 312 -12.35 -20.43 16.44
N ALA A 313 -13.67 -20.48 16.31
CA ALA A 313 -14.42 -21.73 16.38
C ALA A 313 -13.96 -22.70 15.29
N LEU A 314 -13.80 -22.26 14.05
CA LEU A 314 -13.34 -23.06 12.91
C LEU A 314 -11.89 -23.53 13.13
N VAL A 315 -11.00 -22.64 13.59
CA VAL A 315 -9.60 -22.99 13.92
C VAL A 315 -9.53 -24.10 14.98
N LEU A 316 -10.49 -24.12 15.91
CA LEU A 316 -10.60 -25.14 16.96
C LEU A 316 -11.42 -26.37 16.54
N GLY A 317 -11.74 -26.53 15.25
CA GLY A 317 -12.53 -27.66 14.75
C GLY A 317 -13.98 -27.68 15.19
N ARG A 318 -14.55 -26.51 15.55
CA ARG A 318 -15.95 -26.36 15.95
C ARG A 318 -16.76 -25.71 14.85
N PRO A 319 -18.02 -26.11 14.64
CA PRO A 319 -18.85 -25.46 13.64
C PRO A 319 -19.06 -23.98 13.98
N ALA A 320 -18.84 -23.10 13.01
CA ALA A 320 -19.26 -21.70 13.11
C ALA A 320 -20.63 -21.54 12.44
N GLY A 321 -21.60 -20.99 13.16
CA GLY A 321 -22.93 -20.71 12.60
C GLY A 321 -22.90 -19.54 11.61
N GLY A 322 -23.69 -19.60 10.56
CA GLY A 322 -23.97 -18.50 9.66
C GLY A 322 -23.34 -18.66 8.26
N SER A 323 -24.07 -18.19 7.25
CA SER A 323 -23.59 -18.04 5.88
C SER A 323 -22.86 -16.71 5.77
N SER A 324 -21.62 -16.71 5.32
CA SER A 324 -20.87 -15.47 5.04
C SER A 324 -21.30 -14.87 3.70
N ASN A 325 -21.51 -13.56 3.71
CA ASN A 325 -21.54 -12.73 2.53
C ASN A 325 -20.16 -12.08 2.39
N LEU A 326 -19.35 -12.59 1.49
CA LEU A 326 -18.01 -12.06 1.28
C LEU A 326 -18.07 -10.97 0.23
N TYR A 327 -17.65 -9.79 0.62
CA TYR A 327 -17.56 -8.61 -0.24
C TYR A 327 -16.14 -8.50 -0.82
N ALA A 328 -16.07 -8.10 -2.10
CA ALA A 328 -14.83 -7.59 -2.69
C ALA A 328 -15.12 -6.48 -3.69
N GLU A 329 -14.10 -5.63 -3.94
CA GLU A 329 -14.19 -4.49 -4.85
C GLU A 329 -12.88 -4.24 -5.60
N SER A 330 -12.98 -3.59 -6.76
CA SER A 330 -11.90 -2.84 -7.40
C SER A 330 -12.42 -1.47 -7.84
N TYR A 331 -11.75 -0.44 -7.36
CA TYR A 331 -12.00 0.96 -7.76
C TYR A 331 -10.94 1.48 -8.73
N LEU A 332 -9.91 0.70 -9.05
CA LEU A 332 -8.87 1.08 -10.00
C LEU A 332 -9.45 1.52 -11.35
N PRO A 333 -10.41 0.79 -11.98
CA PRO A 333 -11.00 1.23 -13.23
C PRO A 333 -11.67 2.61 -13.12
N LEU A 334 -12.34 2.88 -12.00
CA LEU A 334 -13.02 4.17 -11.78
C LEU A 334 -12.02 5.30 -11.52
N LEU A 335 -11.11 5.11 -10.59
CA LEU A 335 -10.22 6.16 -10.10
C LEU A 335 -9.14 6.53 -11.12
N HIS A 336 -8.66 5.56 -11.92
CA HIS A 336 -7.58 5.77 -12.87
C HIS A 336 -8.07 6.08 -14.30
N PHE A 337 -9.24 5.54 -14.68
CA PHE A 337 -9.69 5.58 -16.09
C PHE A 337 -11.09 6.16 -16.27
N ARG A 338 -11.84 6.45 -15.19
CA ARG A 338 -13.25 6.86 -15.25
C ARG A 338 -14.16 5.81 -15.90
N TRP A 339 -13.82 4.51 -15.74
CA TRP A 339 -14.67 3.39 -16.08
C TRP A 339 -15.45 2.95 -14.85
N SER A 340 -16.38 2.01 -15.00
CA SER A 340 -17.16 1.53 -13.86
C SER A 340 -16.28 0.81 -12.84
N GLN A 341 -16.49 1.09 -11.55
CA GLN A 341 -15.94 0.24 -10.50
C GLN A 341 -16.56 -1.16 -10.55
N LEU A 342 -15.85 -2.13 -10.00
CA LEU A 342 -16.35 -3.49 -9.83
C LEU A 342 -16.58 -3.75 -8.34
N ARG A 343 -17.70 -4.44 -8.04
CA ARG A 343 -18.01 -4.93 -6.69
C ARG A 343 -18.53 -6.35 -6.78
N SER A 344 -18.25 -7.16 -5.79
CA SER A 344 -18.76 -8.53 -5.78
C SER A 344 -19.32 -8.93 -4.43
N LEU A 345 -20.26 -9.89 -4.49
CA LEU A 345 -20.73 -10.63 -3.35
C LEU A 345 -20.57 -12.13 -3.63
N ARG A 346 -19.86 -12.82 -2.73
CA ARG A 346 -19.77 -14.28 -2.73
C ARG A 346 -20.58 -14.86 -1.59
N SER A 347 -21.31 -15.92 -1.85
CA SER A 347 -22.04 -16.65 -0.83
C SER A 347 -22.35 -18.07 -1.30
N ARG A 348 -21.99 -19.07 -0.51
CA ARG A 348 -22.28 -20.49 -0.76
C ARG A 348 -21.79 -21.00 -2.13
N GLY A 349 -20.62 -20.59 -2.55
CA GLY A 349 -20.02 -20.94 -3.83
C GLY A 349 -20.60 -20.21 -5.04
N MET A 350 -21.56 -19.30 -4.85
CA MET A 350 -22.02 -18.40 -5.90
C MET A 350 -21.33 -17.05 -5.74
N LYS A 351 -20.86 -16.47 -6.84
CA LYS A 351 -20.25 -15.14 -6.87
C LYS A 351 -20.96 -14.26 -7.89
N TYR A 352 -21.45 -13.12 -7.44
CA TYR A 352 -22.06 -12.08 -8.26
C TYR A 352 -21.08 -10.91 -8.37
N ILE A 353 -20.87 -10.40 -9.58
CA ILE A 353 -20.07 -9.20 -9.87
C ILE A 353 -21.01 -8.12 -10.41
N ASP A 354 -21.08 -7.00 -9.68
CA ASP A 354 -21.75 -5.78 -10.08
C ASP A 354 -20.86 -4.97 -11.03
N ALA A 355 -21.31 -4.86 -12.27
CA ALA A 355 -20.68 -4.17 -13.37
C ALA A 355 -21.75 -3.68 -14.34
N PRO A 356 -21.47 -2.80 -15.33
CA PRO A 356 -22.44 -2.43 -16.37
C PRO A 356 -23.05 -3.63 -17.11
N ARG A 357 -22.29 -4.70 -17.28
CA ARG A 357 -22.76 -6.02 -17.68
C ARG A 357 -22.51 -6.99 -16.53
N PRO A 358 -23.53 -7.24 -15.68
CA PRO A 358 -23.35 -8.06 -14.48
C PRO A 358 -22.97 -9.51 -14.79
N GLU A 359 -22.31 -10.13 -13.82
CA GLU A 359 -21.86 -11.52 -13.92
C GLU A 359 -22.26 -12.31 -12.69
N ILE A 360 -22.51 -13.61 -12.88
CA ILE A 360 -22.70 -14.55 -11.79
C ILE A 360 -22.07 -15.89 -12.13
N TYR A 361 -21.32 -16.47 -11.20
CA TYR A 361 -20.57 -17.70 -11.36
C TYR A 361 -20.88 -18.71 -10.25
N ASP A 362 -20.91 -19.99 -10.57
CA ASP A 362 -20.83 -21.08 -9.60
C ASP A 362 -19.37 -21.50 -9.49
N THR A 363 -18.63 -20.93 -8.54
CA THR A 363 -17.19 -21.09 -8.41
C THR A 363 -16.76 -22.50 -7.94
N ARG A 364 -17.69 -23.34 -7.49
CA ARG A 364 -17.42 -24.75 -7.18
C ARG A 364 -17.31 -25.60 -8.43
N THR A 365 -18.07 -25.29 -9.48
CA THR A 365 -18.07 -26.03 -10.75
C THR A 365 -17.30 -25.31 -11.85
N ASP A 366 -17.08 -24.00 -11.68
CA ASP A 366 -16.32 -23.14 -12.59
C ASP A 366 -15.37 -22.24 -11.78
N PRO A 367 -14.29 -22.82 -11.19
CA PRO A 367 -13.35 -22.08 -10.34
C PRO A 367 -12.55 -21.03 -11.11
N LYS A 368 -12.53 -21.09 -12.45
CA LYS A 368 -11.89 -20.11 -13.32
C LYS A 368 -12.83 -18.99 -13.80
N GLU A 369 -14.09 -19.03 -13.40
CA GLU A 369 -15.10 -18.00 -13.72
C GLU A 369 -15.21 -17.71 -15.23
N LEU A 370 -15.21 -18.76 -16.05
CA LEU A 370 -15.27 -18.66 -17.51
C LEU A 370 -16.69 -18.66 -18.06
N LYS A 371 -17.67 -19.14 -17.29
CA LYS A 371 -19.06 -19.29 -17.71
C LYS A 371 -20.00 -18.37 -16.93
N ASN A 372 -20.23 -17.17 -17.45
CA ASN A 372 -21.22 -16.26 -16.87
C ASN A 372 -22.64 -16.83 -16.97
N LEU A 373 -23.28 -17.07 -15.83
CA LEU A 373 -24.63 -17.63 -15.69
C LEU A 373 -25.72 -16.54 -15.60
N TYR A 374 -25.38 -15.26 -15.76
CA TYR A 374 -26.33 -14.15 -15.52
C TYR A 374 -27.62 -14.31 -16.31
N SER A 375 -27.55 -14.66 -17.60
CA SER A 375 -28.72 -14.83 -18.46
C SER A 375 -29.68 -15.95 -17.99
N THR A 376 -29.15 -16.99 -17.32
CA THR A 376 -29.90 -18.16 -16.85
C THR A 376 -30.26 -18.13 -15.37
N ARG A 377 -29.63 -17.22 -14.57
CA ARG A 377 -29.78 -17.10 -13.12
C ARG A 377 -30.16 -15.68 -12.67
N GLN A 378 -30.96 -14.96 -13.48
CA GLN A 378 -31.30 -13.54 -13.23
C GLN A 378 -31.93 -13.31 -11.85
N SER A 379 -32.84 -14.17 -11.39
CA SER A 379 -33.48 -14.01 -10.06
C SER A 379 -32.45 -14.09 -8.93
N LEU A 380 -31.48 -15.02 -9.01
CA LEU A 380 -30.40 -15.14 -8.02
C LEU A 380 -29.46 -13.94 -8.11
N ALA A 381 -29.13 -13.48 -9.31
CA ALA A 381 -28.29 -12.30 -9.51
C ALA A 381 -28.92 -11.05 -8.87
N HIS A 382 -30.22 -10.83 -9.04
CA HIS A 382 -30.96 -9.73 -8.39
C HIS A 382 -30.96 -9.86 -6.86
N GLU A 383 -31.18 -11.06 -6.32
CA GLU A 383 -31.07 -11.29 -4.87
C GLU A 383 -29.67 -10.96 -4.34
N MET A 384 -28.63 -11.41 -5.03
CA MET A 384 -27.24 -11.15 -4.63
C MET A 384 -26.86 -9.68 -4.76
N HIS A 385 -27.36 -8.98 -5.80
CA HIS A 385 -27.24 -7.54 -5.95
C HIS A 385 -27.85 -6.80 -4.74
N ASP A 386 -29.08 -7.11 -4.36
CA ASP A 386 -29.74 -6.44 -3.24
C ASP A 386 -29.01 -6.68 -1.90
N ARG A 387 -28.49 -7.89 -1.71
CA ARG A 387 -27.67 -8.24 -0.55
C ARG A 387 -26.35 -7.48 -0.56
N LEU A 388 -25.68 -7.37 -1.72
CA LEU A 388 -24.46 -6.60 -1.91
C LEU A 388 -24.68 -5.14 -1.48
N PHE A 389 -25.67 -4.46 -2.05
CA PHE A 389 -25.91 -3.05 -1.73
C PHE A 389 -26.48 -2.83 -0.32
N THR A 390 -27.13 -3.83 0.25
CA THR A 390 -27.48 -3.79 1.69
C THR A 390 -26.24 -3.83 2.57
N GLN A 391 -25.24 -4.66 2.23
CA GLN A 391 -23.96 -4.72 2.94
C GLN A 391 -23.17 -3.42 2.76
N VAL A 392 -23.09 -2.88 1.54
CA VAL A 392 -22.43 -1.60 1.26
C VAL A 392 -23.06 -0.48 2.10
N ARG A 393 -24.39 -0.31 2.07
CA ARG A 393 -25.07 0.71 2.90
C ARG A 393 -24.86 0.51 4.39
N ARG A 394 -24.83 -0.73 4.87
CA ARG A 394 -24.63 -1.05 6.29
C ARG A 394 -23.25 -0.64 6.80
N PHE A 395 -22.22 -0.82 5.98
CA PHE A 395 -20.83 -0.65 6.38
C PHE A 395 -20.20 0.67 5.94
N THR A 396 -20.86 1.41 5.04
CA THR A 396 -20.44 2.77 4.73
C THR A 396 -20.88 3.72 5.85
N PRO A 397 -19.96 4.45 6.51
CA PRO A 397 -20.31 5.41 7.56
C PRO A 397 -21.21 6.54 7.03
N SER A 398 -22.06 7.10 7.91
CA SER A 398 -22.85 8.31 7.61
C SER A 398 -21.89 9.49 7.36
N GLY A 399 -21.71 9.88 6.10
CA GLY A 399 -20.71 10.87 5.67
C GLY A 399 -19.62 10.31 4.76
N GLY A 400 -19.70 9.01 4.43
CA GLY A 400 -18.69 8.28 3.65
C GLY A 400 -17.47 7.89 4.49
N GLY A 401 -16.84 6.76 4.16
CA GLY A 401 -15.49 6.46 4.63
C GLY A 401 -14.54 7.43 3.95
N GLN A 402 -13.99 8.40 4.69
CA GLN A 402 -12.99 9.31 4.15
C GLN A 402 -11.63 8.89 4.67
N ALA A 403 -10.79 8.39 3.77
CA ALA A 403 -9.36 8.33 4.00
C ALA A 403 -8.80 9.75 4.15
N GLU A 404 -7.78 9.92 4.98
CA GLU A 404 -7.10 11.20 5.11
C GLU A 404 -6.16 11.40 3.90
N LYS A 405 -6.20 12.57 3.28
CA LYS A 405 -5.23 12.95 2.25
C LYS A 405 -3.98 13.48 2.93
N GLU A 406 -2.82 12.93 2.63
CA GLU A 406 -1.58 13.40 3.26
C GLU A 406 -0.41 13.60 2.30
N LEU A 407 -0.42 12.97 1.13
CA LEU A 407 0.71 13.09 0.22
C LEU A 407 0.57 14.33 -0.64
N THR A 408 1.46 15.29 -0.40
CA THR A 408 1.52 16.56 -1.12
C THR A 408 2.80 16.71 -1.93
N ASP A 409 3.75 15.76 -1.79
CA ASP A 409 4.98 15.75 -2.59
C ASP A 409 4.70 15.27 -4.02
N PRO A 410 4.82 16.15 -5.05
CA PRO A 410 4.54 15.80 -6.43
C PRO A 410 5.47 14.72 -6.97
N ALA A 411 6.74 14.71 -6.56
CA ALA A 411 7.72 13.72 -7.03
C ALA A 411 7.37 12.33 -6.50
N LEU A 412 6.99 12.22 -5.22
CA LEU A 412 6.52 10.97 -4.63
C LEU A 412 5.22 10.49 -5.28
N LEU A 413 4.25 11.40 -5.47
CA LEU A 413 2.98 11.07 -6.14
C LEU A 413 3.19 10.58 -7.58
N GLU A 414 4.13 11.18 -8.32
CA GLU A 414 4.47 10.72 -9.67
C GLU A 414 5.04 9.32 -9.65
N ARG A 415 5.94 9.00 -8.73
CA ARG A 415 6.53 7.67 -8.65
C ARG A 415 5.54 6.61 -8.27
N LEU A 416 4.73 6.85 -7.27
CA LEU A 416 3.66 5.94 -6.89
C LEU A 416 2.69 5.73 -8.05
N ARG A 417 2.49 6.76 -8.87
CA ARG A 417 1.71 6.67 -10.10
C ARG A 417 2.43 5.88 -11.18
N SER A 418 3.73 6.04 -11.34
CA SER A 418 4.53 5.26 -12.27
C SER A 418 4.56 3.76 -11.95
N LEU A 419 4.33 3.41 -10.67
CA LEU A 419 4.12 2.05 -10.20
C LEU A 419 2.68 1.54 -10.41
N GLY A 420 1.79 2.33 -10.99
CA GLY A 420 0.38 1.97 -11.13
C GLY A 420 -0.49 2.25 -9.91
N TYR A 421 0.06 2.84 -8.86
CA TYR A 421 -0.60 2.94 -7.56
C TYR A 421 -1.40 4.22 -7.31
N VAL A 422 -1.28 5.29 -8.12
CA VAL A 422 -1.96 6.56 -7.84
C VAL A 422 -3.01 6.92 -8.87
N ALA A 423 -4.22 7.18 -8.41
CA ALA A 423 -5.34 7.62 -9.22
C ALA A 423 -5.13 9.01 -9.86
N VAL A 424 -5.71 9.19 -11.01
CA VAL A 424 -5.61 10.42 -11.81
C VAL A 424 -6.50 11.52 -11.26
N SER A 425 -7.53 11.20 -10.45
CA SER A 425 -8.45 12.23 -9.92
C SER A 425 -9.21 11.70 -8.70
N ALA A 426 -9.27 12.51 -7.65
CA ALA A 426 -10.04 12.25 -6.43
C ALA A 426 -11.46 12.87 -6.49
N GLY A 427 -12.08 12.95 -7.65
CA GLY A 427 -13.44 13.49 -7.80
C GLY A 427 -14.53 12.48 -7.44
N THR A 428 -15.61 12.94 -6.85
CA THR A 428 -16.86 12.19 -6.71
C THR A 428 -17.44 11.97 -8.11
N PHE A 429 -17.31 10.76 -8.63
CA PHE A 429 -17.81 10.39 -9.94
C PHE A 429 -19.24 9.83 -9.81
N ALA A 430 -20.23 10.71 -9.88
CA ALA A 430 -21.56 10.32 -10.31
C ALA A 430 -21.66 10.70 -11.78
N GLU A 431 -21.93 9.70 -12.64
CA GLU A 431 -22.30 9.84 -14.04
C GLU A 431 -21.67 11.02 -14.82
N VAL A 432 -20.67 10.76 -15.64
CA VAL A 432 -20.16 11.76 -16.59
C VAL A 432 -21.21 11.94 -17.69
N GLY A 433 -21.98 13.03 -17.62
CA GLY A 433 -22.93 13.39 -18.67
C GLY A 433 -24.19 12.51 -18.78
N GLY A 434 -24.62 11.84 -17.68
CA GLY A 434 -25.84 11.03 -17.66
C GLY A 434 -25.77 9.72 -18.46
N LYS A 435 -24.59 9.30 -18.91
CA LYS A 435 -24.35 8.01 -19.55
C LYS A 435 -23.71 7.04 -18.56
N PRO A 436 -24.05 5.73 -18.61
CA PRO A 436 -23.37 4.71 -17.84
C PRO A 436 -21.85 4.74 -18.13
N LEU A 437 -21.05 4.56 -17.09
CA LEU A 437 -19.60 4.44 -17.25
C LEU A 437 -19.24 3.20 -18.09
N PRO A 438 -18.15 3.23 -18.88
CA PRO A 438 -17.69 2.08 -19.63
C PRO A 438 -17.46 0.85 -18.75
N ASP A 439 -17.80 -0.33 -19.27
CA ASP A 439 -17.51 -1.59 -18.60
C ASP A 439 -15.99 -1.90 -18.67
N PRO A 440 -15.31 -2.13 -17.55
CA PRO A 440 -13.87 -2.43 -17.55
C PRO A 440 -13.48 -3.62 -18.42
N LYS A 441 -14.37 -4.61 -18.55
CA LYS A 441 -14.13 -5.81 -19.38
C LYS A 441 -13.92 -5.49 -20.87
N ASP A 442 -14.51 -4.42 -21.36
CA ASP A 442 -14.32 -3.97 -22.74
C ASP A 442 -13.04 -3.16 -22.91
N ARG A 443 -12.33 -2.90 -21.83
CA ARG A 443 -11.18 -1.96 -21.76
C ARG A 443 -9.88 -2.60 -21.28
N ILE A 444 -9.88 -3.90 -21.01
CA ILE A 444 -8.68 -4.60 -20.49
C ILE A 444 -7.47 -4.44 -21.41
N GLN A 445 -7.66 -4.42 -22.74
CA GLN A 445 -6.57 -4.22 -23.68
C GLN A 445 -5.97 -2.80 -23.59
N VAL A 446 -6.81 -1.78 -23.33
CA VAL A 446 -6.34 -0.42 -23.10
C VAL A 446 -5.54 -0.35 -21.81
N TYR A 447 -6.05 -0.97 -20.73
CA TYR A 447 -5.35 -1.07 -19.47
C TYR A 447 -3.97 -1.72 -19.63
N GLU A 448 -3.89 -2.87 -20.31
CA GLU A 448 -2.63 -3.57 -20.56
C GLU A 448 -1.64 -2.73 -21.36
N LEU A 449 -2.10 -1.99 -22.38
CA LEU A 449 -1.24 -1.08 -23.15
C LEU A 449 -0.70 0.05 -22.28
N VAL A 450 -1.54 0.65 -21.42
CA VAL A 450 -1.14 1.72 -20.51
C VAL A 450 -0.15 1.20 -19.46
N SER A 451 -0.43 0.04 -18.86
CA SER A 451 0.45 -0.61 -17.88
C SER A 451 1.84 -0.91 -18.47
N GLN A 452 1.89 -1.49 -19.69
CA GLN A 452 3.15 -1.73 -20.39
C GLN A 452 3.88 -0.44 -20.77
N ALA A 453 3.13 0.61 -21.16
CA ALA A 453 3.72 1.91 -21.47
C ALA A 453 4.35 2.54 -20.23
N MET A 454 3.69 2.44 -19.06
CA MET A 454 4.23 2.90 -17.80
C MET A 454 5.55 2.19 -17.47
N ALA A 455 5.58 0.86 -17.59
CA ALA A 455 6.80 0.07 -17.39
C ALA A 455 7.94 0.49 -18.38
N ASP A 456 7.62 0.74 -19.65
CA ASP A 456 8.60 1.24 -20.60
C ASP A 456 9.13 2.63 -20.24
N GLY A 457 8.25 3.54 -19.83
CA GLY A 457 8.62 4.89 -19.41
C GLY A 457 9.53 4.90 -18.18
N GLN A 458 9.30 3.98 -17.22
CA GLN A 458 10.15 3.78 -16.05
C GLN A 458 11.57 3.32 -16.41
N HIS A 459 11.70 2.45 -17.42
CA HIS A 459 12.98 1.99 -17.93
C HIS A 459 13.62 2.93 -18.97
N GLY A 460 13.13 4.15 -19.10
CA GLY A 460 13.64 5.14 -20.07
C GLY A 460 13.32 4.83 -21.53
N ARG A 461 12.49 3.84 -21.83
CA ARG A 461 12.06 3.47 -23.17
C ARG A 461 10.86 4.32 -23.61
N TYR A 462 11.03 5.64 -23.61
CA TYR A 462 9.94 6.61 -23.83
C TYR A 462 9.28 6.51 -25.21
N GLN A 463 10.03 6.12 -26.25
CA GLN A 463 9.47 5.96 -27.61
C GLN A 463 8.53 4.75 -27.69
N GLU A 464 8.89 3.64 -27.04
CA GLU A 464 8.08 2.44 -26.92
C GLU A 464 6.82 2.72 -26.10
N SER A 465 6.97 3.44 -24.99
CA SER A 465 5.86 3.91 -24.16
C SER A 465 4.88 4.76 -24.98
N LEU A 466 5.36 5.81 -25.65
CA LEU A 466 4.55 6.67 -26.51
C LEU A 466 3.84 5.91 -27.63
N ALA A 467 4.47 4.87 -28.20
CA ALA A 467 3.84 4.05 -29.23
C ALA A 467 2.60 3.31 -28.68
N LYS A 468 2.72 2.71 -27.48
CA LYS A 468 1.62 2.01 -26.80
C LYS A 468 0.52 2.98 -26.35
N LEU A 469 0.90 4.15 -25.80
CA LEU A 469 -0.07 5.19 -25.40
C LEU A 469 -0.88 5.71 -26.59
N ARG A 470 -0.26 5.91 -27.75
CA ARG A 470 -0.97 6.29 -28.99
C ARG A 470 -1.91 5.20 -29.49
N GLU A 471 -1.56 3.92 -29.31
CA GLU A 471 -2.46 2.81 -29.63
C GLU A 471 -3.67 2.79 -28.69
N ALA A 472 -3.44 2.97 -27.39
CA ALA A 472 -4.48 3.07 -26.38
C ALA A 472 -5.40 4.29 -26.62
N GLU A 473 -4.85 5.44 -27.03
CA GLU A 473 -5.58 6.68 -27.36
C GLU A 473 -6.59 6.50 -28.50
N LYS A 474 -6.35 5.61 -29.47
CA LYS A 474 -7.30 5.32 -30.55
C LYS A 474 -8.64 4.81 -30.01
N THR A 475 -8.61 4.04 -28.92
CA THR A 475 -9.82 3.49 -28.28
C THR A 475 -10.39 4.44 -27.26
N GLU A 476 -9.52 5.17 -26.52
CA GLU A 476 -9.88 6.09 -25.45
C GLU A 476 -9.30 7.49 -25.69
N PRO A 477 -9.80 8.24 -26.70
CA PRO A 477 -9.23 9.53 -27.08
C PRO A 477 -9.34 10.62 -25.99
N ASP A 478 -10.29 10.49 -25.08
CA ASP A 478 -10.51 11.42 -23.98
C ASP A 478 -9.99 10.89 -22.63
N SER A 479 -9.08 9.93 -22.65
CA SER A 479 -8.47 9.40 -21.43
C SER A 479 -7.48 10.38 -20.83
N LEU A 480 -7.79 10.79 -19.60
CA LEU A 480 -6.95 11.68 -18.80
C LEU A 480 -5.58 11.04 -18.51
N SER A 481 -5.56 9.75 -18.14
CA SER A 481 -4.34 9.00 -17.83
C SER A 481 -3.41 8.90 -19.02
N ILE A 482 -3.94 8.56 -20.20
CA ILE A 482 -3.13 8.43 -21.42
C ILE A 482 -2.47 9.76 -21.77
N ARG A 483 -3.24 10.86 -21.79
CA ARG A 483 -2.69 12.20 -22.11
C ARG A 483 -1.65 12.65 -21.10
N TYR A 484 -1.89 12.41 -19.82
CA TYR A 484 -0.93 12.74 -18.78
C TYR A 484 0.37 11.94 -18.90
N LEU A 485 0.30 10.63 -19.14
CA LEU A 485 1.49 9.79 -19.31
C LEU A 485 2.29 10.19 -20.56
N MET A 486 1.61 10.52 -21.68
CA MET A 486 2.30 11.06 -22.87
C MET A 486 3.01 12.38 -22.55
N ALA A 487 2.38 13.26 -21.76
CA ALA A 487 3.00 14.51 -21.31
C ALA A 487 4.27 14.27 -20.47
N LEU A 488 4.22 13.30 -19.56
CA LEU A 488 5.38 12.91 -18.75
C LEU A 488 6.53 12.35 -19.59
N ASP A 489 6.23 11.46 -20.54
CA ASP A 489 7.25 10.90 -21.42
C ASP A 489 7.94 12.00 -22.26
N TYR A 490 7.17 12.92 -22.84
CA TYR A 490 7.74 14.07 -23.52
C TYR A 490 8.57 14.97 -22.59
N HIS A 491 8.12 15.17 -21.36
CA HIS A 491 8.85 15.94 -20.35
C HIS A 491 10.21 15.28 -20.01
N ARG A 492 10.22 13.96 -19.78
CA ARG A 492 11.43 13.18 -19.50
C ARG A 492 12.40 13.16 -20.69
N MET A 493 11.87 13.17 -21.92
CA MET A 493 12.66 13.35 -23.14
C MET A 493 13.15 14.79 -23.35
N LYS A 494 12.80 15.74 -22.46
CA LYS A 494 13.05 17.18 -22.57
C LYS A 494 12.40 17.83 -23.81
N ASP A 495 11.39 17.18 -24.39
CA ASP A 495 10.53 17.77 -25.42
C ASP A 495 9.43 18.59 -24.75
N PHE A 496 9.84 19.69 -24.13
CA PHE A 496 8.95 20.54 -23.35
C PHE A 496 7.79 21.15 -24.16
N PRO A 497 7.95 21.52 -25.45
CA PRO A 497 6.80 22.00 -26.25
C PRO A 497 5.66 20.98 -26.32
N ARG A 498 5.95 19.71 -26.60
CA ARG A 498 4.92 18.67 -26.63
C ARG A 498 4.42 18.32 -25.23
N ALA A 499 5.28 18.30 -24.22
CA ALA A 499 4.87 18.11 -22.85
C ALA A 499 3.82 19.17 -22.41
N ILE A 500 4.08 20.45 -22.71
CA ILE A 500 3.16 21.57 -22.41
C ILE A 500 1.81 21.39 -23.12
N GLU A 501 1.81 20.98 -24.40
CA GLU A 501 0.59 20.70 -25.16
C GLU A 501 -0.26 19.62 -24.49
N HIS A 502 0.36 18.47 -24.15
CA HIS A 502 -0.33 17.35 -23.53
C HIS A 502 -0.76 17.65 -22.09
N PHE A 503 0.03 18.36 -21.26
CA PHE A 503 -0.41 18.79 -19.93
C PHE A 503 -1.59 19.76 -20.00
N ARG A 504 -1.59 20.73 -20.93
CA ARG A 504 -2.75 21.61 -21.14
C ARG A 504 -3.99 20.84 -21.55
N SER A 505 -3.85 19.89 -22.46
CA SER A 505 -4.95 19.03 -22.90
C SER A 505 -5.46 18.15 -21.75
N THR A 506 -4.59 17.68 -20.85
CA THR A 506 -4.97 16.98 -19.62
C THR A 506 -5.81 17.89 -18.71
N LEU A 507 -5.37 19.14 -18.49
CA LEU A 507 -6.09 20.12 -17.68
C LEU A 507 -7.40 20.62 -18.30
N GLN A 508 -7.59 20.49 -19.60
CA GLN A 508 -8.89 20.73 -20.24
C GLN A 508 -9.91 19.64 -19.88
N LEU A 509 -9.46 18.39 -19.71
CA LEU A 509 -10.31 17.29 -19.27
C LEU A 509 -10.58 17.31 -17.76
N ASP A 510 -9.59 17.71 -16.96
CA ASP A 510 -9.72 17.87 -15.52
C ASP A 510 -8.93 19.09 -15.01
N PRO A 511 -9.58 20.24 -14.87
CA PRO A 511 -8.93 21.45 -14.37
C PRO A 511 -8.40 21.35 -12.92
N LYS A 512 -8.83 20.33 -12.17
CA LYS A 512 -8.41 20.09 -10.78
C LYS A 512 -7.26 19.11 -10.65
N PHE A 513 -6.69 18.66 -11.76
CA PHE A 513 -5.56 17.73 -11.74
C PHE A 513 -4.26 18.45 -11.35
N SER A 514 -4.01 18.59 -10.05
CA SER A 514 -2.91 19.39 -9.49
C SER A 514 -1.53 18.97 -10.01
N LEU A 515 -1.31 17.65 -10.23
CA LEU A 515 -0.03 17.14 -10.70
C LEU A 515 0.26 17.52 -12.16
N ALA A 516 -0.76 17.50 -13.03
CA ALA A 516 -0.62 18.00 -14.39
C ALA A 516 -0.33 19.51 -14.40
N ALA A 517 -0.97 20.28 -13.51
CA ALA A 517 -0.67 21.70 -13.35
C ALA A 517 0.76 21.95 -12.85
N TYR A 518 1.25 21.11 -11.92
CA TYR A 518 2.61 21.18 -11.43
C TYR A 518 3.65 20.95 -12.54
N TYR A 519 3.54 19.84 -13.27
CA TYR A 519 4.48 19.53 -14.36
C TYR A 519 4.34 20.47 -15.57
N LEU A 520 3.16 21.02 -15.81
CA LEU A 520 3.00 22.14 -16.75
C LEU A 520 3.86 23.32 -16.32
N GLY A 521 3.80 23.71 -15.03
CA GLY A 521 4.63 24.78 -14.48
C GLY A 521 6.13 24.49 -14.61
N VAL A 522 6.56 23.26 -14.32
CA VAL A 522 7.96 22.84 -14.49
C VAL A 522 8.40 22.93 -15.95
N ALA A 523 7.62 22.39 -16.89
CA ALA A 523 7.94 22.44 -18.32
C ALA A 523 7.99 23.89 -18.87
N GLN A 524 7.09 24.78 -18.39
CA GLN A 524 7.10 26.20 -18.71
C GLN A 524 8.33 26.92 -18.15
N LEU A 525 8.77 26.54 -16.94
CA LEU A 525 9.97 27.07 -16.32
C LEU A 525 11.24 26.71 -17.11
N GLU A 526 11.32 25.48 -17.62
CA GLU A 526 12.41 25.00 -18.46
C GLU A 526 12.46 25.69 -19.84
N THR A 527 11.30 26.08 -20.39
CA THR A 527 11.23 26.85 -21.63
C THR A 527 11.38 28.35 -21.45
N GLY A 528 11.51 28.85 -20.19
CA GLY A 528 11.64 30.26 -19.86
C GLY A 528 10.32 31.03 -19.82
N ASP A 529 9.17 30.37 -19.94
CA ASP A 529 7.84 30.99 -19.74
C ASP A 529 7.56 31.18 -18.23
N LEU A 530 8.25 32.16 -17.63
CA LEU A 530 8.11 32.45 -16.20
C LEU A 530 6.69 32.86 -15.80
N SER A 531 5.95 33.54 -16.70
CA SER A 531 4.57 33.98 -16.44
C SER A 531 3.60 32.79 -16.43
N GLY A 532 3.72 31.92 -17.41
CA GLY A 532 2.94 30.68 -17.47
C GLY A 532 3.23 29.77 -16.28
N ALA A 533 4.52 29.56 -15.95
CA ALA A 533 4.94 28.76 -14.81
C ALA A 533 4.38 29.30 -13.48
N GLN A 534 4.45 30.62 -13.27
CA GLN A 534 3.88 31.26 -12.08
C GLN A 534 2.37 30.99 -11.97
N THR A 535 1.63 31.12 -13.08
CA THR A 535 0.18 30.83 -13.10
C THR A 535 -0.10 29.37 -12.78
N SER A 536 0.66 28.46 -13.33
CA SER A 536 0.50 27.02 -13.10
C SER A 536 0.77 26.63 -11.64
N PHE A 537 1.84 27.15 -11.01
CA PHE A 537 2.13 26.86 -9.60
C PHE A 537 1.15 27.53 -8.63
N LEU A 538 0.61 28.72 -8.95
CA LEU A 538 -0.46 29.33 -8.17
C LEU A 538 -1.73 28.48 -8.20
N ASN A 539 -2.09 27.95 -9.38
CA ASN A 539 -3.21 27.00 -9.50
C ASN A 539 -2.97 25.75 -8.65
N VAL A 540 -1.73 25.20 -8.64
CA VAL A 540 -1.39 24.09 -7.73
C VAL A 540 -1.67 24.45 -6.27
N LEU A 541 -1.26 25.64 -5.79
CA LEU A 541 -1.46 26.06 -4.40
C LEU A 541 -2.92 26.42 -4.07
N GLU A 542 -3.75 26.72 -5.07
CA GLU A 542 -5.20 26.86 -4.91
C GLU A 542 -5.86 25.49 -4.69
N LEU A 543 -5.41 24.47 -5.42
CA LEU A 543 -5.91 23.10 -5.32
C LEU A 543 -5.38 22.36 -4.08
N ASP A 544 -4.12 22.62 -3.73
CA ASP A 544 -3.40 22.04 -2.59
C ASP A 544 -2.53 23.11 -1.91
N PRO A 545 -3.06 23.79 -0.89
CA PRO A 545 -2.32 24.83 -0.16
C PRO A 545 -1.06 24.36 0.56
N THR A 546 -0.88 23.04 0.71
CA THR A 546 0.25 22.41 1.40
C THR A 546 1.32 21.89 0.45
N ASN A 547 1.25 22.21 -0.84
CA ASN A 547 2.27 21.83 -1.81
C ASN A 547 3.53 22.69 -1.67
N PHE A 548 4.51 22.20 -0.90
CA PHE A 548 5.77 22.90 -0.64
C PHE A 548 6.61 23.09 -1.90
N SER A 549 6.59 22.12 -2.85
CA SER A 549 7.36 22.21 -4.10
C SER A 549 6.85 23.33 -5.02
N ALA A 550 5.52 23.53 -5.09
CA ALA A 550 4.97 24.66 -5.83
C ALA A 550 5.34 26.00 -5.20
N ALA A 551 5.33 26.08 -3.85
CA ALA A 551 5.78 27.28 -3.13
C ALA A 551 7.28 27.54 -3.39
N TYR A 552 8.12 26.51 -3.35
CA TYR A 552 9.55 26.64 -3.70
C TYR A 552 9.77 27.15 -5.12
N ASN A 553 9.08 26.58 -6.11
CA ASN A 553 9.20 26.99 -7.51
C ASN A 553 8.74 28.44 -7.73
N LEU A 554 7.71 28.92 -7.02
CA LEU A 554 7.33 30.34 -7.02
C LEU A 554 8.45 31.22 -6.46
N GLY A 555 9.12 30.81 -5.39
CA GLY A 555 10.30 31.46 -4.86
C GLY A 555 11.43 31.55 -5.89
N ALA A 556 11.71 30.43 -6.58
CA ALA A 556 12.72 30.39 -7.65
C ALA A 556 12.37 31.31 -8.83
N ILE A 557 11.09 31.38 -9.24
CA ILE A 557 10.62 32.31 -10.26
C ILE A 557 10.85 33.77 -9.81
N CYS A 558 10.45 34.12 -8.57
CA CYS A 558 10.66 35.46 -8.02
C CYS A 558 12.15 35.83 -7.95
N THR A 559 13.02 34.87 -7.60
CA THR A 559 14.47 35.05 -7.60
C THR A 559 15.00 35.39 -9.02
N ARG A 560 14.58 34.62 -10.04
CA ARG A 560 14.94 34.89 -11.47
C ARG A 560 14.43 36.27 -11.94
N GLN A 561 13.30 36.72 -11.40
CA GLN A 561 12.72 38.02 -11.71
C GLN A 561 13.28 39.16 -10.81
N LYS A 562 14.24 38.87 -9.91
CA LYS A 562 14.85 39.78 -8.97
C LYS A 562 13.86 40.39 -7.95
N ARG A 563 12.75 39.72 -7.68
CA ARG A 563 11.74 40.07 -6.66
C ARG A 563 12.10 39.41 -5.34
N VAL A 564 13.19 39.89 -4.71
CA VAL A 564 13.87 39.21 -3.60
C VAL A 564 12.96 39.03 -2.38
N GLU A 565 12.21 40.05 -1.98
CA GLU A 565 11.33 39.98 -0.82
C GLU A 565 10.20 38.96 -1.01
N GLU A 566 9.62 38.91 -2.21
CA GLU A 566 8.59 37.93 -2.54
C GLU A 566 9.18 36.51 -2.61
N ALA A 567 10.41 36.36 -3.12
CA ALA A 567 11.09 35.07 -3.12
C ALA A 567 11.28 34.52 -1.70
N ILE A 568 11.71 35.38 -0.76
CA ILE A 568 11.84 35.01 0.65
C ILE A 568 10.50 34.56 1.23
N GLN A 569 9.40 35.26 0.93
CA GLN A 569 8.07 34.87 1.42
C GLN A 569 7.65 33.48 0.92
N TRP A 570 7.92 33.18 -0.35
CA TRP A 570 7.58 31.89 -0.93
C TRP A 570 8.44 30.74 -0.39
N PHE A 571 9.77 30.93 -0.26
CA PHE A 571 10.64 29.92 0.37
C PHE A 571 10.31 29.73 1.85
N GLN A 572 9.98 30.81 2.58
CA GLN A 572 9.49 30.71 3.96
C GLN A 572 8.19 29.91 4.05
N ARG A 573 7.27 30.06 3.08
CA ARG A 573 6.06 29.25 2.99
C ARG A 573 6.42 27.78 2.76
N ALA A 574 7.39 27.48 1.89
CA ALA A 574 7.83 26.10 1.64
C ALA A 574 8.38 25.44 2.92
N VAL A 575 9.27 26.10 3.68
CA VAL A 575 9.80 25.56 4.94
C VAL A 575 8.76 25.52 6.06
N ASN A 576 7.75 26.39 6.06
CA ASN A 576 6.64 26.29 7.01
C ASN A 576 5.75 25.06 6.75
N ILE A 577 5.61 24.66 5.48
CA ILE A 577 4.88 23.45 5.09
C ILE A 577 5.73 22.20 5.37
N LEU A 578 6.98 22.21 4.94
CA LEU A 578 7.95 21.11 5.15
C LEU A 578 9.21 21.66 5.86
N PRO A 579 9.28 21.58 7.21
CA PRO A 579 10.41 22.11 7.99
C PRO A 579 11.78 21.49 7.72
N ASP A 580 11.82 20.33 7.07
CA ASP A 580 13.04 19.62 6.72
C ASP A 580 13.33 19.69 5.21
N TYR A 581 12.90 20.76 4.53
CA TYR A 581 13.17 20.97 3.11
C TYR A 581 14.49 21.73 2.89
N ALA A 582 15.59 20.98 2.71
CA ALA A 582 16.96 21.51 2.64
C ALA A 582 17.15 22.56 1.53
N ASP A 583 16.58 22.35 0.32
CA ASP A 583 16.70 23.28 -0.80
C ASP A 583 16.07 24.65 -0.50
N ALA A 584 14.95 24.68 0.22
CA ALA A 584 14.30 25.94 0.57
C ALA A 584 15.08 26.70 1.67
N HIS A 585 15.67 26.00 2.63
CA HIS A 585 16.58 26.59 3.61
C HIS A 585 17.85 27.15 2.95
N GLU A 586 18.41 26.41 1.99
CA GLU A 586 19.59 26.87 1.23
C GLU A 586 19.24 28.13 0.43
N ALA A 587 18.12 28.14 -0.30
CA ALA A 587 17.68 29.29 -1.07
C ALA A 587 17.40 30.54 -0.19
N LEU A 588 16.79 30.36 0.99
CA LEU A 588 16.66 31.44 1.97
C LEU A 588 18.00 31.99 2.43
N GLY A 589 18.95 31.10 2.73
CA GLY A 589 20.29 31.47 3.15
C GLY A 589 21.03 32.27 2.08
N GLU A 590 20.94 31.86 0.80
CA GLU A 590 21.51 32.61 -0.32
C GLU A 590 20.93 34.01 -0.43
N LEU A 591 19.58 34.15 -0.35
CA LEU A 591 18.92 35.46 -0.42
C LEU A 591 19.22 36.34 0.79
N TYR A 592 19.33 35.79 2.00
CA TYR A 592 19.73 36.56 3.18
C TYR A 592 21.19 37.04 3.07
N LEU A 593 22.11 36.25 2.51
CA LEU A 593 23.45 36.71 2.18
C LEU A 593 23.45 37.87 1.17
N TYR A 594 22.60 37.78 0.13
CA TYR A 594 22.44 38.83 -0.85
C TYR A 594 21.95 40.16 -0.22
N LEU A 595 21.09 40.05 0.79
CA LEU A 595 20.57 41.23 1.55
C LEU A 595 21.48 41.66 2.72
N HIS A 596 22.65 41.08 2.87
CA HIS A 596 23.59 41.29 4.00
C HIS A 596 22.97 40.97 5.38
N ARG A 597 21.97 40.08 5.43
CA ARG A 597 21.36 39.56 6.66
C ARG A 597 22.09 38.30 7.09
N THR A 598 23.37 38.48 7.48
CA THR A 598 24.30 37.33 7.61
C THR A 598 23.93 36.35 8.72
N ASP A 599 23.37 36.84 9.85
CA ASP A 599 22.93 35.94 10.95
C ASP A 599 21.74 35.08 10.55
N ASP A 600 20.79 35.67 9.80
CA ASP A 600 19.66 34.91 9.25
C ASP A 600 20.13 33.87 8.24
N ALA A 601 21.10 34.24 7.40
CA ALA A 601 21.70 33.33 6.43
C ALA A 601 22.38 32.13 7.11
N VAL A 602 23.17 32.36 8.16
CA VAL A 602 23.83 31.27 8.92
C VAL A 602 22.79 30.31 9.46
N ARG A 603 21.72 30.81 10.10
CA ARG A 603 20.68 29.96 10.69
C ARG A 603 20.04 29.03 9.66
N GLU A 604 19.66 29.56 8.51
CA GLU A 604 18.99 28.77 7.46
C GLU A 604 19.98 27.78 6.81
N LEU A 605 21.22 28.20 6.55
CA LEU A 605 22.24 27.34 5.94
C LEU A 605 22.75 26.24 6.89
N GLU A 606 22.89 26.51 8.20
CA GLU A 606 23.15 25.48 9.21
C GLU A 606 22.02 24.43 9.21
N ARG A 607 20.76 24.86 9.04
CA ARG A 607 19.63 23.95 8.93
C ARG A 607 19.69 23.11 7.65
N ALA A 608 19.98 23.72 6.49
CA ALA A 608 20.13 23.02 5.22
C ALA A 608 21.22 21.91 5.30
N VAL A 609 22.39 22.25 5.85
CA VAL A 609 23.52 21.32 6.05
C VAL A 609 23.16 20.21 7.06
N ALA A 610 22.39 20.52 8.11
CA ALA A 610 21.96 19.52 9.08
C ALA A 610 20.98 18.51 8.47
N ILE A 611 20.10 18.94 7.54
CA ILE A 611 19.15 18.09 6.85
C ILE A 611 19.84 17.28 5.74
N ALA A 612 20.68 17.93 4.93
CA ALA A 612 21.38 17.35 3.79
C ALA A 612 22.90 17.61 3.89
N PRO A 613 23.64 16.77 4.65
CA PRO A 613 25.08 16.98 4.90
C PRO A 613 25.96 16.89 3.63
N GLU A 614 25.44 16.36 2.54
CA GLU A 614 26.11 16.26 1.23
C GLU A 614 25.80 17.43 0.29
N MET A 615 24.96 18.40 0.69
CA MET A 615 24.56 19.53 -0.13
C MET A 615 25.71 20.56 -0.28
N HIS A 616 26.58 20.37 -1.28
CA HIS A 616 27.76 21.21 -1.52
C HIS A 616 27.43 22.71 -1.65
N LYS A 617 26.29 23.04 -2.26
CA LYS A 617 25.84 24.43 -2.41
C LYS A 617 25.55 25.09 -1.07
N ALA A 618 24.92 24.37 -0.12
CA ALA A 618 24.66 24.86 1.22
C ALA A 618 25.97 25.10 2.00
N HIS A 619 26.90 24.16 1.94
CA HIS A 619 28.25 24.34 2.52
C HIS A 619 29.02 25.54 1.94
N PHE A 620 28.92 25.74 0.62
CA PHE A 620 29.54 26.88 -0.04
C PHE A 620 28.97 28.21 0.50
N HIS A 621 27.65 28.34 0.56
CA HIS A 621 27.03 29.56 1.06
C HIS A 621 27.23 29.75 2.57
N LEU A 622 27.24 28.67 3.36
CA LEU A 622 27.52 28.72 4.79
C LEU A 622 28.95 29.20 5.06
N GLY A 623 29.93 28.70 4.28
CA GLY A 623 31.31 29.18 4.35
C GLY A 623 31.41 30.68 4.07
N ARG A 624 30.71 31.20 3.07
CA ARG A 624 30.64 32.64 2.79
C ARG A 624 29.98 33.43 3.92
N ALA A 625 28.94 32.90 4.53
CA ALA A 625 28.28 33.53 5.67
C ALA A 625 29.22 33.62 6.89
N TYR A 626 29.91 32.55 7.23
CA TYR A 626 30.92 32.56 8.30
C TYR A 626 32.09 33.51 8.02
N GLN A 627 32.56 33.58 6.77
CA GLN A 627 33.58 34.54 6.37
C GLN A 627 33.13 36.00 6.59
N ALA A 628 31.88 36.32 6.25
CA ALA A 628 31.29 37.64 6.45
C ALA A 628 31.19 38.01 7.94
N LEU A 629 31.04 37.03 8.84
CA LEU A 629 31.05 37.21 10.30
C LEU A 629 32.45 37.14 10.94
N GLY A 630 33.53 36.97 10.15
CA GLY A 630 34.89 36.81 10.66
C GLY A 630 35.17 35.44 11.33
N ARG A 631 34.27 34.46 11.19
CA ARG A 631 34.41 33.10 11.71
C ARG A 631 35.28 32.25 10.77
N THR A 632 36.57 32.59 10.67
CA THR A 632 37.48 32.02 9.64
C THR A 632 37.62 30.50 9.75
N ALA A 633 37.75 29.96 10.97
CA ALA A 633 37.89 28.52 11.17
C ALA A 633 36.65 27.72 10.72
N ASP A 634 35.47 28.26 10.96
CA ASP A 634 34.21 27.65 10.51
C ASP A 634 34.08 27.72 8.98
N ALA A 635 34.45 28.87 8.40
CA ALA A 635 34.43 29.06 6.95
C ALA A 635 35.39 28.09 6.23
N GLU A 636 36.60 27.85 6.78
CA GLU A 636 37.55 26.87 6.24
C GLU A 636 37.02 25.42 6.33
N ARG A 637 36.33 25.09 7.42
CA ARG A 637 35.70 23.78 7.58
C ARG A 637 34.64 23.54 6.48
N GLU A 638 33.71 24.47 6.29
CA GLU A 638 32.63 24.34 5.29
C GLU A 638 33.17 24.34 3.86
N SER A 639 34.25 25.10 3.58
CA SER A 639 34.90 25.11 2.27
C SER A 639 35.46 23.75 1.85
N LYS A 640 35.84 22.87 2.80
CA LYS A 640 36.31 21.52 2.51
C LYS A 640 35.18 20.61 2.05
N PHE A 641 33.95 20.80 2.55
CA PHE A 641 32.77 20.06 2.12
C PHE A 641 32.24 20.60 0.78
N ALA A 642 32.31 21.91 0.56
CA ALA A 642 31.89 22.53 -0.70
C ALA A 642 32.73 22.09 -1.93
N GLN A 643 33.96 21.57 -1.72
CA GLN A 643 34.89 21.16 -2.79
C GLN A 643 34.96 19.65 -3.03
N LYS A 644 34.18 18.82 -2.30
CA LYS A 644 34.13 17.38 -2.60
C LYS A 644 33.36 17.17 -3.92
N PRO A 645 33.90 16.34 -4.86
CA PRO A 645 33.27 16.06 -6.14
C PRO A 645 31.99 15.22 -5.98
#